data_a6493064e2aee1d9c4a7cdaacc44a620
#
_entry.id   a6493064e2aee1d9c4a7cdaacc44a620
#
_cell.length_a   1.000
_cell.length_b   1.000
_cell.length_c   1.000
_cell.angle_alpha   90.00
_cell.angle_beta   90.00
_cell.angle_gamma   90.00
#
_symmetry.space_group_name_H-M   'P 1'
#
loop_
_entity.id
_entity.type
_entity.pdbx_description
1 polymer ?
#
loop_
_entity_poly.entity_id
_entity_poly.type
_entity_poly.pdbx_seq_one_letter_code
_entity_poly.pdbx_strand_id
1 'polypeptide(L)'
;MTPLARRLPRELKHNLGKYLGIFLLMCGSIALTSGFLLAAHSIGCLIDGMRDEYAIEDGRVTTSFEATDAQAKAAEDAAEGVGGVTLYKNFSIDAAIKKPAGDDGTKRTLRTYAHRTEVDLASYCEGAEPQADDEVAIDRVFATNNGLAVGDTVELEGRAYTICGIMTQPDSQALFLDNSDFTINTVTYGVAEVTDTGFAALEDAGGAPTFTYSFVFNNRDLSVADRTDAEKDMVDALTDADARVDDLIDADSNQGIGYARDDVDGDSMMWTTLLDIIIVIMAFVFVVLTDSTIEEESAIIGTLLASGYRKREIVLHYLTLPAIVGILAALLGTALGVSVFTEPMRSLYYGSYSLPPFHVFWSWEIFVKCAVVPAAALILITLAGLLRKMGKTPLQFLRHEASGKAGTKRGLRLPERMGFVSRFRLRVFLRNLGNFATLFVGIAFASLLLLFGLAILPTMMHYADNLETSLVAAHQYTLKAPLELEGTAEERKQWAALDRLQSVDGALLTAAEDAQDELDDAADAAQAAADAVKASPSVEGMQAASDALEEAQDKKDALYARLDDIADALGCDRDEVIDLIDDASDIDADNDDIHPVNTTDNGAEKIAQAEKYAVYQLQYDRGEGNGVETVTIYGVSPDSRYWKGLGVGNGRVVFGRGLLDKFGWRQGQKVGFHDKYEDKDYSFEYAGDDFAWGSKSDMNVYMSIDDFNELFGNDPSYFNGYVSDEELDLDSRYFAGDTTPDDMRAVGDQFIG
;
A
#
# COMPACT_ATOMS: atom_id res chain seq x y z
N MET A 1 2.09 55.17 -30.95
CA MET A 1 1.93 54.93 -29.51
C MET A 1 1.14 56.07 -28.93
N THR A 2 0.03 55.80 -28.25
CA THR A 2 -0.74 56.80 -27.52
C THR A 2 0.10 57.41 -26.40
N PRO A 3 -0.09 58.70 -26.02
CA PRO A 3 0.68 59.33 -24.95
C PRO A 3 0.71 58.56 -23.63
N LEU A 4 -0.39 57.84 -23.32
CA LEU A 4 -0.50 56.95 -22.16
C LEU A 4 0.42 55.72 -22.25
N ALA A 5 0.61 55.13 -23.44
CA ALA A 5 1.48 53.96 -23.62
C ALA A 5 2.96 54.28 -23.35
N ARG A 6 3.43 55.52 -23.56
CA ARG A 6 4.79 55.97 -23.23
C ARG A 6 5.05 56.05 -21.71
N ARG A 7 3.99 56.07 -20.90
CA ARG A 7 4.07 56.12 -19.45
C ARG A 7 4.32 54.74 -18.83
N LEU A 8 3.87 53.65 -19.45
CA LEU A 8 3.93 52.30 -18.93
C LEU A 8 5.33 51.88 -18.47
N PRO A 9 6.44 52.08 -19.24
CA PRO A 9 7.77 51.68 -18.78
C PRO A 9 8.26 52.49 -17.56
N ARG A 10 7.87 53.74 -17.45
CA ARG A 10 8.23 54.62 -16.31
C ARG A 10 7.47 54.18 -15.04
N GLU A 11 6.22 53.84 -15.19
CA GLU A 11 5.31 53.36 -14.13
C GLU A 11 5.79 52.00 -13.62
N LEU A 12 6.17 51.08 -14.52
CA LEU A 12 6.78 49.80 -14.15
C LEU A 12 8.06 50.00 -13.34
N LYS A 13 8.95 50.93 -13.80
CA LYS A 13 10.21 51.22 -13.09
C LYS A 13 9.97 51.87 -11.73
N HIS A 14 8.98 52.73 -11.58
CA HIS A 14 8.63 53.39 -10.32
C HIS A 14 8.02 52.40 -9.31
N ASN A 15 7.21 51.49 -9.77
CA ASN A 15 6.51 50.49 -8.97
C ASN A 15 7.09 49.07 -9.11
N LEU A 16 8.38 48.96 -9.48
CA LEU A 16 9.03 47.67 -9.81
C LEU A 16 8.87 46.66 -8.69
N GLY A 17 9.05 47.05 -7.43
CA GLY A 17 8.92 46.14 -6.28
C GLY A 17 7.53 45.54 -6.13
N LYS A 18 6.46 46.31 -6.43
CA LYS A 18 5.07 45.81 -6.37
C LYS A 18 4.83 44.77 -7.48
N TYR A 19 5.18 45.09 -8.72
CA TYR A 19 4.96 44.20 -9.86
C TYR A 19 5.85 42.96 -9.83
N LEU A 20 7.10 43.10 -9.35
CA LEU A 20 8.00 41.99 -9.14
C LEU A 20 7.48 41.04 -8.03
N GLY A 21 6.95 41.59 -6.94
CA GLY A 21 6.36 40.79 -5.88
C GLY A 21 5.17 39.95 -6.35
N ILE A 22 4.26 40.55 -7.16
CA ILE A 22 3.13 39.84 -7.77
C ILE A 22 3.63 38.78 -8.75
N PHE A 23 4.57 39.17 -9.60
CA PHE A 23 5.17 38.25 -10.58
C PHE A 23 5.77 37.03 -9.91
N LEU A 24 6.61 37.21 -8.88
CA LEU A 24 7.24 36.13 -8.14
C LEU A 24 6.23 35.25 -7.40
N LEU A 25 5.23 35.87 -6.76
CA LEU A 25 4.17 35.14 -6.07
C LEU A 25 3.38 34.27 -7.06
N MET A 26 2.91 34.84 -8.16
CA MET A 26 2.15 34.09 -9.18
C MET A 26 3.01 33.04 -9.87
N CYS A 27 4.20 33.43 -10.34
CA CYS A 27 5.09 32.55 -11.06
C CYS A 27 5.52 31.37 -10.19
N GLY A 28 5.89 31.61 -8.93
CA GLY A 28 6.29 30.56 -7.98
C GLY A 28 5.13 29.64 -7.62
N SER A 29 3.94 30.20 -7.33
CA SER A 29 2.76 29.38 -7.02
C SER A 29 2.33 28.52 -8.22
N ILE A 30 2.28 29.11 -9.42
CA ILE A 30 1.94 28.38 -10.65
C ILE A 30 2.99 27.32 -10.96
N ALA A 31 4.29 27.62 -10.80
CA ALA A 31 5.36 26.68 -11.06
C ALA A 31 5.26 25.46 -10.14
N LEU A 32 5.10 25.67 -8.84
CA LEU A 32 4.99 24.60 -7.85
C LEU A 32 3.76 23.72 -8.12
N THR A 33 2.57 24.34 -8.20
CA THR A 33 1.31 23.59 -8.35
C THR A 33 1.19 22.90 -9.71
N SER A 34 1.64 23.54 -10.81
CA SER A 34 1.60 22.92 -12.14
C SER A 34 2.62 21.79 -12.27
N GLY A 35 3.78 21.89 -11.64
CA GLY A 35 4.77 20.83 -11.64
C GLY A 35 4.27 19.59 -10.89
N PHE A 36 3.69 19.81 -9.71
CA PHE A 36 3.13 18.73 -8.90
C PHE A 36 1.97 18.03 -9.60
N LEU A 37 0.94 18.78 -9.96
CA LEU A 37 -0.24 18.21 -10.61
C LEU A 37 0.09 17.54 -11.96
N LEU A 38 1.08 18.03 -12.70
CA LEU A 38 1.50 17.40 -13.95
C LEU A 38 2.27 16.08 -13.67
N ALA A 39 3.10 16.02 -12.64
CA ALA A 39 3.76 14.79 -12.23
C ALA A 39 2.74 13.73 -11.80
N ALA A 40 1.82 14.10 -10.90
CA ALA A 40 0.75 13.22 -10.43
C ALA A 40 -0.13 12.72 -11.59
N HIS A 41 -0.57 13.62 -12.48
CA HIS A 41 -1.32 13.22 -13.68
C HIS A 41 -0.52 12.27 -14.59
N SER A 42 0.77 12.53 -14.77
CA SER A 42 1.61 11.69 -15.62
C SER A 42 1.80 10.29 -15.02
N ILE A 43 1.98 10.19 -13.70
CA ILE A 43 2.06 8.92 -12.98
C ILE A 43 0.72 8.20 -13.04
N GLY A 44 -0.39 8.91 -12.82
CA GLY A 44 -1.72 8.32 -12.95
C GLY A 44 -1.98 7.74 -14.34
N CYS A 45 -1.64 8.49 -15.42
CA CYS A 45 -1.74 7.97 -16.79
C CYS A 45 -0.81 6.78 -17.06
N LEU A 46 0.37 6.75 -16.43
CA LEU A 46 1.29 5.62 -16.50
C LEU A 46 0.64 4.38 -15.86
N ILE A 47 0.16 4.50 -14.63
CA ILE A 47 -0.49 3.41 -13.88
C ILE A 47 -1.73 2.91 -14.66
N ASP A 48 -2.59 3.81 -15.14
CA ASP A 48 -3.78 3.44 -15.92
C ASP A 48 -3.43 2.65 -17.20
N GLY A 49 -2.26 2.92 -17.80
CA GLY A 49 -1.79 2.23 -19.01
C GLY A 49 -1.10 0.90 -18.71
N MET A 50 -0.64 0.67 -17.49
CA MET A 50 0.16 -0.52 -17.14
C MET A 50 -0.63 -1.82 -17.29
N ARG A 51 -1.93 -1.79 -17.00
CA ARG A 51 -2.80 -2.97 -17.08
C ARG A 51 -2.75 -3.62 -18.47
N ASP A 52 -2.75 -2.82 -19.52
CA ASP A 52 -2.72 -3.34 -20.89
C ASP A 52 -1.28 -3.57 -21.39
N GLU A 53 -0.33 -2.71 -21.00
CA GLU A 53 1.06 -2.77 -21.46
C GLU A 53 1.83 -3.95 -20.85
N TYR A 54 1.55 -4.27 -19.57
CA TYR A 54 2.24 -5.34 -18.83
C TYR A 54 1.33 -6.52 -18.51
N ALA A 55 0.15 -6.60 -19.11
CA ALA A 55 -0.82 -7.68 -18.92
C ALA A 55 -1.13 -7.97 -17.43
N ILE A 56 -1.33 -6.91 -16.62
CA ILE A 56 -1.61 -7.07 -15.18
C ILE A 56 -2.85 -7.93 -14.98
N GLU A 57 -2.77 -8.83 -14.02
CA GLU A 57 -3.85 -9.72 -13.58
C GLU A 57 -5.14 -8.95 -13.24
N ASP A 58 -6.30 -9.59 -13.40
CA ASP A 58 -7.58 -9.10 -12.91
C ASP A 58 -7.82 -9.54 -11.45
N GLY A 59 -7.04 -10.50 -10.99
CA GLY A 59 -6.96 -11.00 -9.63
C GLY A 59 -6.13 -12.28 -9.59
N ARG A 60 -5.99 -12.82 -8.38
CA ARG A 60 -5.24 -14.05 -8.13
C ARG A 60 -5.93 -14.91 -7.09
N VAL A 61 -5.81 -16.22 -7.25
CA VAL A 61 -6.20 -17.21 -6.26
C VAL A 61 -4.98 -17.98 -5.79
N THR A 62 -4.84 -18.17 -4.49
CA THR A 62 -3.76 -18.92 -3.88
C THR A 62 -4.31 -20.21 -3.30
N THR A 63 -3.60 -21.32 -3.51
CA THR A 63 -3.99 -22.64 -3.02
C THR A 63 -2.88 -23.21 -2.14
N SER A 64 -3.26 -24.07 -1.16
CA SER A 64 -2.29 -24.72 -0.26
C SER A 64 -1.32 -25.62 -1.01
N PHE A 65 -1.76 -26.23 -2.11
CA PHE A 65 -0.98 -27.13 -2.95
C PHE A 65 -1.13 -26.74 -4.42
N GLU A 66 -0.21 -27.22 -5.26
CA GLU A 66 -0.32 -27.00 -6.69
C GLU A 66 -1.61 -27.63 -7.24
N ALA A 67 -2.52 -26.79 -7.77
CA ALA A 67 -3.75 -27.28 -8.37
C ALA A 67 -3.47 -28.07 -9.65
N THR A 68 -4.14 -29.18 -9.79
CA THR A 68 -4.09 -29.99 -11.02
C THR A 68 -4.69 -29.26 -12.21
N ASP A 69 -4.32 -29.67 -13.43
CA ASP A 69 -4.91 -29.09 -14.66
C ASP A 69 -6.45 -29.24 -14.71
N ALA A 70 -7.00 -30.26 -14.02
CA ALA A 70 -8.44 -30.46 -13.96
C ALA A 70 -9.12 -29.46 -13.03
N GLN A 71 -8.50 -29.13 -11.91
CA GLN A 71 -8.96 -28.14 -10.95
C GLN A 71 -8.87 -26.71 -11.55
N ALA A 72 -7.73 -26.35 -12.13
CA ALA A 72 -7.56 -25.08 -12.84
C ALA A 72 -8.61 -24.92 -13.95
N LYS A 73 -8.84 -25.99 -14.72
CA LYS A 73 -9.86 -25.98 -15.77
C LYS A 73 -11.30 -25.85 -15.22
N ALA A 74 -11.61 -26.41 -14.06
CA ALA A 74 -12.92 -26.26 -13.45
C ALA A 74 -13.19 -24.78 -13.08
N ALA A 75 -12.19 -24.07 -12.57
CA ALA A 75 -12.30 -22.63 -12.31
C ALA A 75 -12.48 -21.81 -13.62
N GLU A 76 -11.74 -22.11 -14.68
CA GLU A 76 -11.92 -21.44 -15.98
C GLU A 76 -13.32 -21.66 -16.56
N ASP A 77 -13.82 -22.92 -16.50
CA ASP A 77 -15.15 -23.30 -17.01
C ASP A 77 -16.26 -22.62 -16.18
N ALA A 78 -16.08 -22.37 -14.88
CA ALA A 78 -17.05 -21.67 -14.03
C ALA A 78 -17.32 -20.23 -14.51
N ALA A 79 -16.32 -19.56 -15.04
CA ALA A 79 -16.42 -18.19 -15.55
C ALA A 79 -16.93 -18.09 -17.01
N GLU A 80 -17.32 -19.19 -17.68
CA GLU A 80 -17.83 -19.14 -19.08
C GLU A 80 -19.02 -18.18 -19.23
N GLY A 81 -19.87 -18.05 -18.19
CA GLY A 81 -21.06 -17.19 -18.19
C GLY A 81 -20.75 -15.70 -18.42
N VAL A 82 -19.59 -15.23 -18.05
CA VAL A 82 -19.13 -13.83 -18.21
C VAL A 82 -18.16 -13.65 -19.38
N GLY A 83 -17.91 -14.67 -20.17
CA GLY A 83 -17.03 -14.63 -21.34
C GLY A 83 -15.73 -15.42 -21.18
N GLY A 84 -15.55 -16.07 -20.03
CA GLY A 84 -14.39 -16.91 -19.71
C GLY A 84 -13.25 -16.15 -19.02
N VAL A 85 -12.43 -16.91 -18.34
CA VAL A 85 -11.22 -16.48 -17.65
C VAL A 85 -10.06 -17.38 -18.09
N THR A 86 -8.84 -16.92 -17.96
CA THR A 86 -7.64 -17.74 -18.15
C THR A 86 -6.79 -17.64 -16.89
N LEU A 87 -6.41 -18.80 -16.34
CA LEU A 87 -5.53 -18.91 -15.18
C LEU A 87 -4.07 -19.09 -15.62
N TYR A 88 -3.17 -18.39 -14.96
CA TYR A 88 -1.73 -18.46 -15.20
C TYR A 88 -1.01 -18.83 -13.92
N LYS A 89 -0.11 -19.83 -13.96
CA LYS A 89 0.75 -20.17 -12.81
C LYS A 89 1.69 -19.01 -12.53
N ASN A 90 1.58 -18.42 -11.35
CA ASN A 90 2.39 -17.29 -10.90
C ASN A 90 3.00 -17.60 -9.54
N PHE A 91 3.70 -18.75 -9.46
CA PHE A 91 4.29 -19.26 -8.23
C PHE A 91 5.44 -18.39 -7.77
N SER A 92 5.60 -18.27 -6.46
CA SER A 92 6.67 -17.49 -5.84
C SER A 92 7.30 -18.21 -4.67
N ILE A 93 8.56 -17.91 -4.39
CA ILE A 93 9.29 -18.32 -3.19
C ILE A 93 9.74 -17.07 -2.45
N ASP A 94 9.40 -16.96 -1.18
CA ASP A 94 9.87 -15.88 -0.31
C ASP A 94 11.29 -16.21 0.17
N ALA A 95 12.31 -15.88 -0.66
CA ALA A 95 13.69 -16.24 -0.44
C ALA A 95 14.41 -15.26 0.49
N ALA A 96 15.11 -15.76 1.49
CA ALA A 96 15.99 -14.96 2.34
C ALA A 96 17.21 -14.46 1.54
N ILE A 97 17.41 -13.12 1.50
CA ILE A 97 18.56 -12.54 0.80
C ILE A 97 19.66 -12.09 1.77
N LYS A 98 20.92 -12.45 1.44
CA LYS A 98 22.12 -11.94 2.11
C LYS A 98 23.00 -11.18 1.15
N LYS A 99 23.62 -10.09 1.63
CA LYS A 99 24.60 -9.30 0.87
C LYS A 99 26.01 -9.82 1.18
N PRO A 100 26.86 -10.04 0.17
CA PRO A 100 28.23 -10.54 0.37
C PRO A 100 29.16 -9.57 1.11
N ALA A 101 28.89 -8.24 1.02
CA ALA A 101 29.71 -7.21 1.64
C ALA A 101 28.83 -6.23 2.43
N GLY A 102 29.02 -6.19 3.75
CA GLY A 102 28.36 -5.22 4.62
C GLY A 102 26.96 -5.65 5.08
N ASP A 103 26.80 -6.93 5.33
CA ASP A 103 25.59 -7.44 6.01
C ASP A 103 25.47 -6.76 7.38
N ASP A 104 24.38 -6.04 7.56
CA ASP A 104 24.04 -5.30 8.78
C ASP A 104 23.22 -6.15 9.76
N GLY A 105 23.01 -7.45 9.45
CA GLY A 105 22.21 -8.38 10.24
C GLY A 105 20.69 -8.22 10.08
N THR A 106 20.25 -7.31 9.20
CA THR A 106 18.81 -7.14 8.91
C THR A 106 18.32 -8.31 8.07
N LYS A 107 17.28 -9.00 8.52
CA LYS A 107 16.58 -10.01 7.72
C LYS A 107 15.90 -9.32 6.53
N ARG A 108 16.10 -9.85 5.33
CA ARG A 108 15.49 -9.34 4.10
C ARG A 108 14.94 -10.48 3.29
N THR A 109 13.80 -10.27 2.67
CA THR A 109 13.09 -11.26 1.87
C THR A 109 12.89 -10.75 0.45
N LEU A 110 13.15 -11.59 -0.52
CA LEU A 110 12.76 -11.36 -1.92
C LEU A 110 11.72 -12.40 -2.32
N ARG A 111 10.50 -11.94 -2.60
CA ARG A 111 9.50 -12.76 -3.28
C ARG A 111 9.96 -12.99 -4.70
N THR A 112 10.44 -14.17 -4.97
CA THR A 112 11.10 -14.55 -6.21
C THR A 112 10.16 -15.36 -7.08
N TYR A 113 9.95 -14.91 -8.31
CA TYR A 113 9.10 -15.55 -9.32
C TYR A 113 9.95 -16.22 -10.38
N ALA A 114 9.43 -17.26 -11.01
CA ALA A 114 9.92 -17.71 -12.32
C ALA A 114 9.63 -16.61 -13.37
N HIS A 115 10.44 -16.56 -14.46
CA HIS A 115 10.28 -15.53 -15.48
C HIS A 115 8.90 -15.55 -16.13
N ARG A 116 8.16 -14.46 -15.98
CA ARG A 116 6.75 -14.30 -16.43
C ARG A 116 6.70 -13.77 -17.85
N THR A 117 5.98 -14.45 -18.75
CA THR A 117 5.89 -14.12 -20.18
C THR A 117 4.48 -13.85 -20.68
N GLU A 118 3.44 -14.13 -19.92
CA GLU A 118 2.05 -14.05 -20.36
C GLU A 118 1.21 -13.07 -19.52
N VAL A 119 1.42 -13.02 -18.23
CA VAL A 119 0.72 -12.17 -17.26
C VAL A 119 1.74 -11.50 -16.33
N ASP A 120 1.42 -10.35 -15.80
CA ASP A 120 2.23 -9.58 -14.82
C ASP A 120 3.68 -9.38 -15.28
N LEU A 121 3.85 -8.90 -16.51
CA LEU A 121 5.14 -8.78 -17.16
C LEU A 121 6.03 -7.74 -16.47
N ALA A 122 7.28 -8.10 -16.19
CA ALA A 122 8.26 -7.19 -15.61
C ALA A 122 8.68 -6.07 -16.59
N SER A 123 8.97 -4.89 -16.05
CA SER A 123 9.56 -3.76 -16.77
C SER A 123 11.02 -3.57 -16.34
N TYR A 124 11.97 -3.88 -17.23
CA TYR A 124 13.39 -3.76 -16.93
C TYR A 124 13.87 -2.32 -17.10
N CYS A 125 14.33 -1.71 -15.99
CA CYS A 125 14.86 -0.34 -15.96
C CYS A 125 16.33 -0.28 -16.31
N GLU A 126 17.12 -1.29 -15.88
CA GLU A 126 18.56 -1.43 -16.14
C GLU A 126 18.90 -2.91 -16.35
N GLY A 127 19.91 -3.21 -17.18
CA GLY A 127 20.30 -4.58 -17.48
C GLY A 127 19.31 -5.32 -18.39
N ALA A 128 19.05 -6.59 -18.11
CA ALA A 128 18.18 -7.46 -18.90
C ALA A 128 17.49 -8.51 -18.02
N GLU A 129 16.54 -9.25 -18.61
CA GLU A 129 15.90 -10.42 -18.02
C GLU A 129 16.94 -11.53 -17.72
N PRO A 130 16.71 -12.39 -16.70
CA PRO A 130 17.59 -13.51 -16.39
C PRO A 130 17.67 -14.49 -17.56
N GLN A 131 18.90 -14.90 -17.92
CA GLN A 131 19.17 -15.86 -18.99
C GLN A 131 19.89 -17.11 -18.49
N ALA A 132 20.50 -17.05 -17.33
CA ALA A 132 21.23 -18.13 -16.70
C ALA A 132 20.65 -18.46 -15.32
N ASP A 133 20.84 -19.70 -14.85
CA ASP A 133 20.28 -20.22 -13.60
C ASP A 133 20.84 -19.58 -12.33
N ASP A 134 21.94 -18.83 -12.47
CA ASP A 134 22.59 -18.04 -11.42
C ASP A 134 22.42 -16.51 -11.62
N GLU A 135 21.46 -16.11 -12.45
CA GLU A 135 21.08 -14.72 -12.65
C GLU A 135 19.74 -14.40 -11.97
N VAL A 136 19.64 -13.17 -11.44
CA VAL A 136 18.43 -12.64 -10.81
C VAL A 136 18.19 -11.20 -11.23
N ALA A 137 16.96 -10.86 -11.57
CA ALA A 137 16.51 -9.48 -11.68
C ALA A 137 15.78 -9.06 -10.40
N ILE A 138 16.10 -7.88 -9.86
CA ILE A 138 15.63 -7.42 -8.55
C ILE A 138 14.85 -6.12 -8.70
N ASP A 139 13.83 -5.94 -7.86
CA ASP A 139 13.05 -4.70 -7.80
C ASP A 139 13.93 -3.45 -7.64
N ARG A 140 13.53 -2.40 -8.35
CA ARG A 140 14.26 -1.12 -8.42
C ARG A 140 14.32 -0.39 -7.07
N VAL A 141 13.20 -0.34 -6.33
CA VAL A 141 13.13 0.41 -5.06
C VAL A 141 13.91 -0.34 -3.99
N PHE A 142 13.71 -1.65 -3.90
CA PHE A 142 14.48 -2.52 -3.01
C PHE A 142 15.98 -2.43 -3.31
N ALA A 143 16.39 -2.54 -4.57
CA ALA A 143 17.79 -2.44 -4.99
C ALA A 143 18.42 -1.08 -4.59
N THR A 144 17.70 0.02 -4.83
CA THR A 144 18.13 1.38 -4.47
C THR A 144 18.35 1.52 -2.96
N ASN A 145 17.36 1.11 -2.14
CA ASN A 145 17.41 1.21 -0.67
C ASN A 145 18.49 0.32 -0.05
N ASN A 146 18.83 -0.76 -0.75
CA ASN A 146 19.85 -1.70 -0.31
C ASN A 146 21.22 -1.50 -0.95
N GLY A 147 21.37 -0.50 -1.84
CA GLY A 147 22.63 -0.18 -2.52
C GLY A 147 23.12 -1.30 -3.44
N LEU A 148 22.19 -2.02 -4.08
CA LEU A 148 22.44 -3.09 -5.03
C LEU A 148 22.41 -2.58 -6.46
N ALA A 149 23.26 -3.11 -7.32
CA ALA A 149 23.39 -2.72 -8.72
C ALA A 149 23.60 -3.93 -9.64
N VAL A 150 23.34 -3.74 -10.92
CA VAL A 150 23.62 -4.77 -11.96
C VAL A 150 25.10 -5.18 -11.91
N GLY A 151 25.35 -6.48 -11.85
CA GLY A 151 26.67 -7.09 -11.73
C GLY A 151 27.10 -7.42 -10.29
N ASP A 152 26.36 -6.98 -9.27
CA ASP A 152 26.59 -7.40 -7.90
C ASP A 152 26.16 -8.86 -7.72
N THR A 153 26.76 -9.54 -6.73
CA THR A 153 26.36 -10.88 -6.33
C THR A 153 25.59 -10.82 -5.03
N VAL A 154 24.50 -11.58 -4.93
CA VAL A 154 23.70 -11.76 -3.73
C VAL A 154 23.54 -13.26 -3.45
N GLU A 155 23.19 -13.61 -2.23
CA GLU A 155 22.90 -14.99 -1.83
C GLU A 155 21.40 -15.10 -1.55
N LEU A 156 20.71 -16.00 -2.24
CA LEU A 156 19.31 -16.35 -2.03
C LEU A 156 19.26 -17.82 -1.59
N GLU A 157 18.64 -18.09 -0.44
CA GLU A 157 18.58 -19.44 0.15
C GLU A 157 19.93 -20.16 0.15
N GLY A 158 21.01 -19.45 0.54
CA GLY A 158 22.36 -20.01 0.58
C GLY A 158 23.05 -20.19 -0.78
N ARG A 159 22.42 -19.86 -1.90
CA ARG A 159 22.96 -19.94 -3.26
C ARG A 159 23.31 -18.56 -3.80
N ALA A 160 24.48 -18.45 -4.46
CA ALA A 160 24.94 -17.19 -5.05
C ALA A 160 24.25 -16.90 -6.40
N TYR A 161 23.71 -15.68 -6.56
CA TYR A 161 23.13 -15.15 -7.80
C TYR A 161 23.79 -13.86 -8.19
N THR A 162 23.93 -13.62 -9.50
CA THR A 162 24.41 -12.35 -10.07
C THR A 162 23.21 -11.50 -10.49
N ILE A 163 23.15 -10.26 -10.04
CA ILE A 163 22.10 -9.33 -10.46
C ILE A 163 22.30 -8.98 -11.94
N CYS A 164 21.46 -9.51 -12.82
CA CYS A 164 21.49 -9.25 -14.27
C CYS A 164 20.64 -8.06 -14.67
N GLY A 165 19.64 -7.70 -13.88
CA GLY A 165 18.71 -6.61 -14.17
C GLY A 165 18.13 -5.95 -12.92
N ILE A 166 17.78 -4.68 -13.08
CA ILE A 166 16.94 -3.94 -12.16
C ILE A 166 15.60 -3.71 -12.85
N MET A 167 14.52 -4.17 -12.23
CA MET A 167 13.19 -4.20 -12.82
C MET A 167 12.15 -3.54 -11.93
N THR A 168 10.95 -3.40 -12.44
CA THR A 168 9.73 -3.15 -11.69
C THR A 168 8.69 -4.17 -12.10
N GLN A 169 7.89 -4.65 -11.15
CA GLN A 169 6.77 -5.54 -11.42
C GLN A 169 5.47 -4.74 -11.24
N PRO A 170 4.71 -4.52 -12.32
CA PRO A 170 3.53 -3.67 -12.31
C PRO A 170 2.36 -4.18 -11.44
N ASP A 171 2.30 -5.45 -11.13
CA ASP A 171 1.41 -6.07 -10.14
C ASP A 171 1.84 -5.82 -8.68
N SER A 172 3.08 -5.36 -8.48
CA SER A 172 3.70 -5.07 -7.17
C SER A 172 4.28 -3.64 -7.13
N GLN A 173 3.48 -2.65 -7.54
CA GLN A 173 3.88 -1.23 -7.55
C GLN A 173 4.21 -0.72 -6.15
N ALA A 174 3.43 -1.14 -5.17
CA ALA A 174 3.67 -0.92 -3.76
C ALA A 174 4.11 -2.25 -3.12
N LEU A 175 5.28 -2.24 -2.48
CA LEU A 175 5.88 -3.46 -1.93
C LEU A 175 5.27 -3.77 -0.57
N PHE A 176 4.16 -4.50 -0.57
CA PHE A 176 3.55 -5.11 0.60
C PHE A 176 3.97 -6.58 0.68
N LEU A 177 4.40 -7.04 1.83
CA LEU A 177 4.68 -8.45 2.07
C LEU A 177 3.37 -9.25 2.04
N ASP A 178 2.35 -8.72 2.73
CA ASP A 178 0.99 -9.26 2.74
C ASP A 178 -0.03 -8.18 2.39
N ASN A 179 -1.16 -8.57 1.77
CA ASN A 179 -2.21 -7.62 1.37
C ASN A 179 -2.95 -6.98 2.57
N SER A 180 -2.80 -7.53 3.76
CA SER A 180 -3.32 -6.98 5.01
C SER A 180 -2.35 -6.02 5.71
N ASP A 181 -1.13 -5.87 5.22
CA ASP A 181 -0.12 -5.00 5.81
C ASP A 181 -0.57 -3.55 5.81
N PHE A 182 -0.27 -2.86 6.90
CA PHE A 182 -0.62 -1.46 7.09
C PHE A 182 0.25 -0.50 6.27
N THR A 183 1.48 -0.90 5.92
CA THR A 183 2.46 -0.02 5.27
C THR A 183 3.38 -0.79 4.34
N ILE A 184 3.85 -0.11 3.29
CA ILE A 184 4.88 -0.65 2.39
C ILE A 184 6.21 -0.82 3.12
N ASN A 185 6.95 -1.86 2.75
CA ASN A 185 8.30 -2.10 3.27
C ASN A 185 9.27 -2.35 2.11
N THR A 186 9.95 -1.31 1.68
CA THR A 186 10.89 -1.37 0.54
C THR A 186 12.35 -1.58 0.96
N VAL A 187 12.61 -1.78 2.24
CA VAL A 187 13.96 -1.99 2.79
C VAL A 187 14.21 -3.46 3.06
N THR A 188 13.26 -4.14 3.73
CA THR A 188 13.40 -5.55 4.09
C THR A 188 12.65 -6.50 3.17
N TYR A 189 11.73 -5.97 2.34
CA TYR A 189 10.97 -6.75 1.37
C TYR A 189 11.11 -6.20 -0.04
N GLY A 190 11.20 -7.09 -1.02
CA GLY A 190 11.24 -6.78 -2.45
C GLY A 190 10.75 -7.95 -3.28
N VAL A 191 10.69 -7.73 -4.60
CA VAL A 191 10.35 -8.76 -5.58
C VAL A 191 11.52 -9.03 -6.51
N ALA A 192 11.61 -10.25 -7.01
CA ALA A 192 12.68 -10.68 -7.89
C ALA A 192 12.18 -11.66 -8.94
N GLU A 193 12.94 -11.83 -10.00
CA GLU A 193 12.68 -12.77 -11.07
C GLU A 193 13.94 -13.57 -11.40
N VAL A 194 13.77 -14.89 -11.60
CA VAL A 194 14.83 -15.83 -12.01
C VAL A 194 14.34 -16.64 -13.20
N THR A 195 15.20 -17.46 -13.83
CA THR A 195 14.77 -18.40 -14.85
C THR A 195 13.94 -19.54 -14.21
N ASP A 196 13.16 -20.29 -15.03
CA ASP A 196 12.40 -21.45 -14.53
C ASP A 196 13.30 -22.46 -13.82
N THR A 197 14.50 -22.71 -14.38
CA THR A 197 15.51 -23.58 -13.76
C THR A 197 16.15 -22.97 -12.51
N GLY A 198 16.26 -21.64 -12.45
CA GLY A 198 16.68 -20.90 -11.27
C GLY A 198 15.66 -20.99 -10.14
N PHE A 199 14.37 -20.97 -10.49
CA PHE A 199 13.26 -21.14 -9.54
C PHE A 199 13.26 -22.55 -8.93
N ALA A 200 13.31 -23.58 -9.77
CA ALA A 200 13.42 -24.96 -9.30
C ALA A 200 14.65 -25.18 -8.40
N ALA A 201 15.76 -24.49 -8.69
CA ALA A 201 16.94 -24.58 -7.86
C ALA A 201 16.84 -23.86 -6.49
N LEU A 202 15.93 -22.88 -6.36
CA LEU A 202 15.58 -22.27 -5.07
C LEU A 202 14.68 -23.21 -4.26
N GLU A 203 13.74 -23.87 -4.92
CA GLU A 203 12.91 -24.92 -4.31
C GLU A 203 13.77 -26.08 -3.78
N ASP A 204 14.70 -26.60 -4.59
CA ASP A 204 15.68 -27.61 -4.18
C ASP A 204 16.58 -27.15 -3.01
N ALA A 205 16.79 -25.85 -2.85
CA ALA A 205 17.56 -25.28 -1.74
C ALA A 205 16.75 -25.13 -0.43
N GLY A 206 15.47 -25.50 -0.45
CA GLY A 206 14.57 -25.45 0.71
C GLY A 206 13.59 -24.29 0.70
N GLY A 207 13.51 -23.53 -0.40
CA GLY A 207 12.48 -22.50 -0.57
C GLY A 207 11.10 -23.13 -0.75
N ALA A 208 10.14 -22.75 0.08
CA ALA A 208 8.77 -23.25 -0.03
C ALA A 208 7.99 -22.42 -1.08
N PRO A 209 7.45 -23.05 -2.14
CA PRO A 209 6.66 -22.33 -3.14
C PRO A 209 5.29 -21.96 -2.58
N THR A 210 4.81 -20.74 -2.94
CA THR A 210 3.42 -20.34 -2.79
C THR A 210 2.73 -20.50 -4.12
N PHE A 211 1.66 -21.31 -4.14
CA PHE A 211 0.95 -21.68 -5.37
C PHE A 211 -0.13 -20.65 -5.70
N THR A 212 0.26 -19.59 -6.37
CA THR A 212 -0.64 -18.50 -6.78
C THR A 212 -0.98 -18.64 -8.27
N TYR A 213 -2.24 -18.50 -8.60
CA TYR A 213 -2.76 -18.47 -9.97
C TYR A 213 -3.32 -17.09 -10.26
N SER A 214 -2.60 -16.31 -11.07
CA SER A 214 -3.11 -15.05 -11.59
C SER A 214 -4.19 -15.34 -12.63
N PHE A 215 -5.29 -14.60 -12.61
CA PHE A 215 -6.35 -14.77 -13.62
C PHE A 215 -6.63 -13.49 -14.39
N VAL A 216 -7.03 -13.66 -15.65
CA VAL A 216 -7.39 -12.56 -16.55
C VAL A 216 -8.72 -12.90 -17.23
N PHE A 217 -9.73 -12.02 -17.06
CA PHE A 217 -11.00 -12.14 -17.76
C PHE A 217 -10.84 -11.82 -19.26
N ASN A 218 -11.36 -12.69 -20.11
CA ASN A 218 -11.36 -12.47 -21.55
C ASN A 218 -12.18 -11.23 -21.96
N ASN A 219 -13.22 -10.91 -21.18
CA ASN A 219 -14.00 -9.69 -21.31
C ASN A 219 -13.63 -8.72 -20.16
N ARG A 220 -12.81 -7.71 -20.46
CA ARG A 220 -12.37 -6.73 -19.46
C ARG A 220 -13.39 -5.61 -19.15
N ASP A 221 -14.51 -5.57 -19.90
CA ASP A 221 -15.59 -4.57 -19.70
C ASP A 221 -16.70 -5.09 -18.77
N LEU A 222 -16.41 -6.06 -17.90
CA LEU A 222 -17.36 -6.60 -16.93
C LEU A 222 -17.69 -5.55 -15.85
N SER A 223 -18.95 -5.57 -15.39
CA SER A 223 -19.30 -4.82 -14.18
C SER A 223 -18.61 -5.40 -12.95
N VAL A 224 -18.47 -4.61 -11.89
CA VAL A 224 -17.89 -5.08 -10.63
C VAL A 224 -18.68 -6.27 -10.09
N ALA A 225 -20.01 -6.23 -10.16
CA ALA A 225 -20.88 -7.33 -9.71
C ALA A 225 -20.63 -8.61 -10.53
N ASP A 226 -20.60 -8.51 -11.87
CA ASP A 226 -20.38 -9.70 -12.72
C ASP A 226 -18.98 -10.30 -12.48
N ARG A 227 -17.96 -9.48 -12.18
CA ARG A 227 -16.61 -9.96 -11.82
C ARG A 227 -16.64 -10.69 -10.48
N THR A 228 -17.21 -10.07 -9.47
CA THR A 228 -17.29 -10.65 -8.12
C THR A 228 -18.07 -11.98 -8.11
N ASP A 229 -19.18 -12.06 -8.86
CA ASP A 229 -19.94 -13.31 -9.00
C ASP A 229 -19.08 -14.39 -9.67
N ALA A 230 -18.34 -14.05 -10.74
CA ALA A 230 -17.45 -14.99 -11.44
C ALA A 230 -16.27 -15.43 -10.54
N GLU A 231 -15.68 -14.53 -9.78
CA GLU A 231 -14.61 -14.83 -8.82
C GLU A 231 -15.09 -15.83 -7.76
N LYS A 232 -16.31 -15.63 -7.24
CA LYS A 232 -16.93 -16.56 -6.31
C LYS A 232 -17.18 -17.93 -6.95
N ASP A 233 -17.77 -17.94 -8.16
CA ASP A 233 -18.03 -19.19 -8.90
C ASP A 233 -16.71 -19.96 -9.15
N MET A 234 -15.59 -19.27 -9.40
CA MET A 234 -14.27 -19.88 -9.57
C MET A 234 -13.77 -20.54 -8.28
N VAL A 235 -13.90 -19.86 -7.12
CA VAL A 235 -13.51 -20.42 -5.81
C VAL A 235 -14.37 -21.62 -5.46
N ASP A 236 -15.69 -21.53 -5.68
CA ASP A 236 -16.62 -22.63 -5.45
C ASP A 236 -16.24 -23.85 -6.33
N ALA A 237 -15.91 -23.62 -7.62
CA ALA A 237 -15.52 -24.68 -8.54
C ALA A 237 -14.17 -25.32 -8.18
N LEU A 238 -13.20 -24.55 -7.66
CA LEU A 238 -11.93 -25.08 -7.15
C LEU A 238 -12.19 -25.96 -5.92
N THR A 239 -12.98 -25.46 -5.00
CA THR A 239 -13.34 -26.19 -3.74
C THR A 239 -14.13 -27.44 -4.04
N ASP A 240 -15.11 -27.38 -4.95
CA ASP A 240 -15.87 -28.55 -5.39
C ASP A 240 -15.01 -29.62 -6.12
N ALA A 241 -13.87 -29.19 -6.67
CA ALA A 241 -12.88 -30.06 -7.29
C ALA A 241 -11.77 -30.50 -6.32
N ASP A 242 -12.00 -30.39 -5.01
CA ASP A 242 -11.06 -30.74 -3.93
C ASP A 242 -9.73 -29.93 -3.97
N ALA A 243 -9.73 -28.73 -4.55
CA ALA A 243 -8.61 -27.80 -4.39
C ALA A 243 -8.80 -26.98 -3.10
N ARG A 244 -7.76 -26.93 -2.28
CA ARG A 244 -7.79 -26.11 -1.07
C ARG A 244 -7.39 -24.69 -1.40
N VAL A 245 -8.38 -23.81 -1.43
CA VAL A 245 -8.18 -22.38 -1.67
C VAL A 245 -7.86 -21.66 -0.37
N ASP A 246 -6.70 -21.01 -0.31
CA ASP A 246 -6.24 -20.26 0.85
C ASP A 246 -6.69 -18.79 0.79
N ASP A 247 -6.64 -18.18 -0.40
CA ASP A 247 -6.97 -16.76 -0.58
C ASP A 247 -7.41 -16.47 -2.02
N LEU A 248 -8.26 -15.45 -2.17
CA LEU A 248 -8.57 -14.80 -3.45
C LEU A 248 -8.49 -13.30 -3.28
N ILE A 249 -7.67 -12.65 -4.12
CA ILE A 249 -7.50 -11.20 -4.14
C ILE A 249 -7.76 -10.69 -5.55
N ASP A 250 -8.83 -9.92 -5.74
CA ASP A 250 -9.03 -9.22 -7.01
C ASP A 250 -8.10 -8.00 -7.15
N ALA A 251 -7.87 -7.53 -8.38
CA ALA A 251 -6.98 -6.42 -8.66
C ALA A 251 -7.39 -5.10 -7.98
N ASP A 252 -8.70 -4.90 -7.74
CA ASP A 252 -9.22 -3.68 -7.10
C ASP A 252 -8.95 -3.70 -5.58
N SER A 253 -8.84 -4.89 -4.97
CA SER A 253 -8.51 -5.09 -3.55
C SER A 253 -7.01 -5.37 -3.31
N ASN A 254 -6.23 -5.56 -4.37
CA ASN A 254 -4.78 -5.79 -4.28
C ASN A 254 -4.05 -4.47 -4.00
N GLN A 255 -3.54 -4.31 -2.77
CA GLN A 255 -2.77 -3.12 -2.38
C GLN A 255 -1.51 -2.94 -3.23
N GLY A 256 -0.86 -4.02 -3.63
CA GLY A 256 0.32 -3.99 -4.51
C GLY A 256 0.05 -3.26 -5.82
N ILE A 257 -1.17 -3.39 -6.36
CA ILE A 257 -1.61 -2.76 -7.61
C ILE A 257 -2.25 -1.38 -7.36
N GLY A 258 -3.16 -1.28 -6.38
CA GLY A 258 -4.05 -0.12 -6.20
C GLY A 258 -3.43 1.05 -5.44
N TYR A 259 -2.58 0.78 -4.45
CA TYR A 259 -2.14 1.76 -3.45
C TYR A 259 -1.43 2.98 -4.05
N ALA A 260 -0.54 2.78 -5.03
CA ALA A 260 0.15 3.88 -5.70
C ALA A 260 -0.81 4.82 -6.44
N ARG A 261 -1.89 4.28 -7.02
CA ARG A 261 -2.93 5.06 -7.69
C ARG A 261 -3.74 5.89 -6.70
N ASP A 262 -4.15 5.29 -5.61
CA ASP A 262 -4.93 5.96 -4.56
C ASP A 262 -4.16 7.11 -3.92
N ASP A 263 -2.86 6.92 -3.68
CA ASP A 263 -1.96 7.96 -3.16
C ASP A 263 -1.84 9.14 -4.14
N VAL A 264 -1.63 8.86 -5.43
CA VAL A 264 -1.59 9.90 -6.49
C VAL A 264 -2.89 10.68 -6.58
N ASP A 265 -4.05 10.02 -6.46
CA ASP A 265 -5.35 10.66 -6.50
C ASP A 265 -5.61 11.51 -5.25
N GLY A 266 -5.24 11.00 -4.07
CA GLY A 266 -5.29 11.73 -2.80
C GLY A 266 -4.45 12.99 -2.82
N ASP A 267 -3.21 12.89 -3.27
CA ASP A 267 -2.29 14.01 -3.44
C ASP A 267 -2.80 15.03 -4.46
N SER A 268 -3.33 14.58 -5.59
CA SER A 268 -3.92 15.44 -6.61
C SER A 268 -5.08 16.27 -6.05
N MET A 269 -5.92 15.68 -5.21
CA MET A 269 -7.01 16.35 -4.52
C MET A 269 -6.46 17.39 -3.52
N MET A 270 -5.46 17.05 -2.73
CA MET A 270 -4.79 17.96 -1.78
C MET A 270 -4.18 19.16 -2.50
N TRP A 271 -3.42 18.93 -3.59
CA TRP A 271 -2.78 19.99 -4.35
C TRP A 271 -3.76 20.88 -5.11
N THR A 272 -4.88 20.31 -5.59
CA THR A 272 -5.96 21.08 -6.19
C THR A 272 -6.61 22.00 -5.15
N THR A 273 -6.88 21.49 -3.96
CA THR A 273 -7.41 22.28 -2.83
C THR A 273 -6.45 23.41 -2.44
N LEU A 274 -5.14 23.10 -2.36
CA LEU A 274 -4.12 24.10 -2.06
C LEU A 274 -4.07 25.19 -3.16
N LEU A 275 -4.18 24.82 -4.43
CA LEU A 275 -4.27 25.75 -5.55
C LEU A 275 -5.46 26.69 -5.39
N ASP A 276 -6.64 26.19 -5.04
CA ASP A 276 -7.84 27.00 -4.82
C ASP A 276 -7.63 28.02 -3.69
N ILE A 277 -7.02 27.61 -2.58
CA ILE A 277 -6.64 28.50 -1.48
C ILE A 277 -5.67 29.59 -1.97
N ILE A 278 -4.65 29.22 -2.72
CA ILE A 278 -3.67 30.15 -3.29
C ILE A 278 -4.37 31.15 -4.23
N ILE A 279 -5.31 30.72 -5.06
CA ILE A 279 -6.09 31.59 -5.95
C ILE A 279 -6.90 32.62 -5.13
N VAL A 280 -7.54 32.19 -4.04
CA VAL A 280 -8.28 33.09 -3.14
C VAL A 280 -7.35 34.12 -2.50
N ILE A 281 -6.17 33.70 -2.04
CA ILE A 281 -5.16 34.62 -1.47
C ILE A 281 -4.67 35.62 -2.51
N MET A 282 -4.34 35.15 -3.71
CA MET A 282 -3.94 36.01 -4.81
C MET A 282 -5.05 37.02 -5.17
N ALA A 283 -6.30 36.57 -5.25
CA ALA A 283 -7.45 37.43 -5.48
C ALA A 283 -7.53 38.56 -4.44
N PHE A 284 -7.35 38.22 -3.16
CA PHE A 284 -7.33 39.22 -2.08
C PHE A 284 -6.17 40.23 -2.24
N VAL A 285 -4.96 39.74 -2.52
CA VAL A 285 -3.78 40.59 -2.74
C VAL A 285 -4.01 41.54 -3.92
N PHE A 286 -4.63 41.05 -5.00
CA PHE A 286 -4.92 41.87 -6.18
C PHE A 286 -5.97 42.97 -5.92
N VAL A 287 -6.98 42.68 -5.09
CA VAL A 287 -7.95 43.69 -4.66
C VAL A 287 -7.24 44.80 -3.89
N VAL A 288 -6.42 44.44 -2.91
CA VAL A 288 -5.69 45.40 -2.07
C VAL A 288 -4.73 46.24 -2.90
N LEU A 289 -4.00 45.63 -3.80
CA LEU A 289 -3.03 46.28 -4.66
C LEU A 289 -3.72 47.27 -5.63
N THR A 290 -4.83 46.86 -6.25
CA THR A 290 -5.60 47.69 -7.14
C THR A 290 -6.13 48.91 -6.40
N ASP A 291 -6.66 48.72 -5.20
CA ASP A 291 -7.13 49.81 -4.36
C ASP A 291 -6.01 50.79 -3.98
N SER A 292 -4.84 50.29 -3.57
CA SER A 292 -3.65 51.10 -3.26
C SER A 292 -3.17 51.89 -4.46
N THR A 293 -3.06 51.27 -5.63
CA THR A 293 -2.61 51.91 -6.86
C THR A 293 -3.56 53.04 -7.28
N ILE A 294 -4.88 52.84 -7.20
CA ILE A 294 -5.86 53.87 -7.53
C ILE A 294 -5.83 55.04 -6.52
N GLU A 295 -5.57 54.81 -5.24
CA GLU A 295 -5.40 55.85 -4.23
C GLU A 295 -4.16 56.68 -4.48
N GLU A 296 -3.01 56.04 -4.68
CA GLU A 296 -1.72 56.70 -4.96
C GLU A 296 -1.79 57.55 -6.23
N GLU A 297 -2.42 57.05 -7.29
CA GLU A 297 -2.53 57.69 -8.60
C GLU A 297 -3.79 58.62 -8.74
N SER A 298 -4.56 58.78 -7.65
CA SER A 298 -5.85 59.46 -7.63
C SER A 298 -5.79 60.87 -8.27
N ALA A 299 -4.78 61.68 -7.89
CA ALA A 299 -4.61 63.02 -8.46
C ALA A 299 -4.35 63.01 -9.97
N ILE A 300 -3.56 62.02 -10.42
CA ILE A 300 -3.20 61.87 -11.85
C ILE A 300 -4.43 61.40 -12.64
N ILE A 301 -5.17 60.43 -12.11
CA ILE A 301 -6.44 59.96 -12.69
C ILE A 301 -7.44 61.14 -12.82
N GLY A 302 -7.57 61.94 -11.76
CA GLY A 302 -8.41 63.13 -11.75
C GLY A 302 -8.02 64.15 -12.79
N THR A 303 -6.72 64.42 -12.96
CA THR A 303 -6.20 65.33 -13.96
C THR A 303 -6.42 64.84 -15.39
N LEU A 304 -6.18 63.54 -15.64
CA LEU A 304 -6.44 62.93 -16.95
C LEU A 304 -7.93 62.98 -17.32
N LEU A 305 -8.83 62.71 -16.39
CA LEU A 305 -10.28 62.81 -16.59
C LEU A 305 -10.69 64.23 -16.86
N ALA A 306 -10.14 65.25 -16.14
CA ALA A 306 -10.37 66.64 -16.35
C ALA A 306 -9.83 67.15 -17.69
N SER A 307 -8.76 66.53 -18.23
CA SER A 307 -8.16 66.79 -19.53
C SER A 307 -8.93 66.15 -20.71
N GLY A 308 -10.04 65.43 -20.43
CA GLY A 308 -10.92 64.89 -21.45
C GLY A 308 -10.64 63.41 -21.84
N TYR A 309 -9.75 62.75 -21.17
CA TYR A 309 -9.58 61.29 -21.39
C TYR A 309 -10.83 60.53 -20.97
N ARG A 310 -11.22 59.52 -21.77
CA ARG A 310 -12.37 58.67 -21.47
C ARG A 310 -12.05 57.70 -20.34
N LYS A 311 -13.03 57.40 -19.47
CA LYS A 311 -12.88 56.41 -18.39
C LYS A 311 -12.35 55.07 -18.88
N ARG A 312 -12.80 54.61 -20.06
CA ARG A 312 -12.34 53.37 -20.69
C ARG A 312 -10.84 53.38 -21.02
N GLU A 313 -10.31 54.51 -21.47
CA GLU A 313 -8.88 54.63 -21.81
C GLU A 313 -8.00 54.54 -20.55
N ILE A 314 -8.47 55.13 -19.45
CA ILE A 314 -7.79 55.06 -18.15
C ILE A 314 -7.86 53.63 -17.57
N VAL A 315 -9.04 53.01 -17.60
CA VAL A 315 -9.21 51.62 -17.16
C VAL A 315 -8.26 50.69 -17.94
N LEU A 316 -8.22 50.81 -19.27
CA LEU A 316 -7.35 49.96 -20.08
C LEU A 316 -5.86 50.23 -19.78
N HIS A 317 -5.46 51.47 -19.54
CA HIS A 317 -4.08 51.82 -19.20
C HIS A 317 -3.65 51.16 -17.87
N TYR A 318 -4.44 51.27 -16.79
CA TYR A 318 -4.11 50.69 -15.49
C TYR A 318 -4.30 49.19 -15.43
N LEU A 319 -5.05 48.59 -16.36
CA LEU A 319 -5.19 47.13 -16.51
C LEU A 319 -3.99 46.49 -17.26
N THR A 320 -3.32 47.26 -18.14
CA THR A 320 -2.30 46.74 -19.04
C THR A 320 -1.11 46.12 -18.30
N LEU A 321 -0.55 46.79 -17.27
CA LEU A 321 0.61 46.27 -16.52
C LEU A 321 0.28 45.01 -15.71
N PRO A 322 -0.79 44.98 -14.88
CA PRO A 322 -1.19 43.74 -14.20
C PRO A 322 -1.45 42.57 -15.17
N ALA A 323 -2.09 42.83 -16.32
CA ALA A 323 -2.37 41.83 -17.32
C ALA A 323 -1.08 41.27 -17.94
N ILE A 324 -0.12 42.11 -18.31
CA ILE A 324 1.19 41.67 -18.84
C ILE A 324 1.94 40.84 -17.79
N VAL A 325 1.99 41.34 -16.55
CA VAL A 325 2.68 40.61 -15.44
C VAL A 325 2.01 39.27 -15.18
N GLY A 326 0.68 39.20 -15.14
CA GLY A 326 -0.07 37.97 -14.91
C GLY A 326 0.13 36.93 -16.02
N ILE A 327 0.08 37.37 -17.29
CA ILE A 327 0.30 36.48 -18.43
C ILE A 327 1.75 35.97 -18.44
N LEU A 328 2.73 36.83 -18.21
CA LEU A 328 4.13 36.44 -18.16
C LEU A 328 4.39 35.49 -16.98
N ALA A 329 3.80 35.76 -15.82
CA ALA A 329 3.90 34.88 -14.66
C ALA A 329 3.26 33.50 -14.91
N ALA A 330 2.12 33.48 -15.61
CA ALA A 330 1.47 32.23 -15.98
C ALA A 330 2.32 31.38 -16.95
N LEU A 331 2.84 31.99 -18.00
CA LEU A 331 3.66 31.31 -19.00
C LEU A 331 4.99 30.81 -18.42
N LEU A 332 5.70 31.69 -17.70
CA LEU A 332 7.00 31.32 -17.09
C LEU A 332 6.80 30.37 -15.92
N GLY A 333 5.75 30.54 -15.11
CA GLY A 333 5.41 29.63 -14.02
C GLY A 333 5.14 28.22 -14.55
N THR A 334 4.31 28.08 -15.59
CA THR A 334 4.07 26.77 -16.21
C THR A 334 5.34 26.18 -16.82
N ALA A 335 6.14 26.98 -17.53
CA ALA A 335 7.41 26.50 -18.08
C ALA A 335 8.37 25.98 -17.01
N LEU A 336 8.49 26.69 -15.88
CA LEU A 336 9.27 26.25 -14.73
C LEU A 336 8.66 25.04 -14.04
N GLY A 337 7.32 24.97 -13.93
CA GLY A 337 6.60 23.81 -13.39
C GLY A 337 6.98 22.56 -14.14
N VAL A 338 6.79 22.58 -15.46
CA VAL A 338 7.09 21.42 -16.32
C VAL A 338 8.57 21.04 -16.34
N SER A 339 9.49 22.03 -16.34
CA SER A 339 10.91 21.74 -16.55
C SER A 339 11.74 21.54 -15.27
N VAL A 340 11.28 22.08 -14.13
CA VAL A 340 12.05 22.07 -12.88
C VAL A 340 11.30 21.40 -11.75
N PHE A 341 10.00 21.66 -11.59
CA PHE A 341 9.24 21.20 -10.42
C PHE A 341 8.54 19.84 -10.62
N THR A 342 8.47 19.34 -11.85
CA THR A 342 7.96 17.97 -12.10
C THR A 342 8.94 16.91 -11.54
N GLU A 343 10.25 17.13 -11.66
CA GLU A 343 11.27 16.15 -11.25
C GLU A 343 11.31 15.88 -9.74
N PRO A 344 11.33 16.87 -8.83
CA PRO A 344 11.24 16.62 -7.40
C PRO A 344 9.98 15.83 -6.99
N MET A 345 8.85 16.09 -7.68
CA MET A 345 7.60 15.38 -7.40
C MET A 345 7.64 13.95 -7.90
N ARG A 346 8.16 13.74 -9.13
CA ARG A 346 8.42 12.40 -9.64
C ARG A 346 9.27 11.58 -8.67
N SER A 347 10.35 12.19 -8.14
CA SER A 347 11.27 11.48 -7.26
C SER A 347 10.64 11.03 -5.93
N LEU A 348 9.62 11.73 -5.41
CA LEU A 348 8.88 11.28 -4.23
C LEU A 348 8.17 9.95 -4.51
N TYR A 349 7.38 9.87 -5.57
CA TYR A 349 6.69 8.63 -5.93
C TYR A 349 7.65 7.51 -6.31
N TYR A 350 8.72 7.82 -7.06
CA TYR A 350 9.72 6.83 -7.46
C TYR A 350 10.65 6.40 -6.32
N GLY A 351 10.67 7.11 -5.21
CA GLY A 351 11.33 6.69 -3.97
C GLY A 351 10.50 5.69 -3.16
N SER A 352 9.17 5.74 -3.30
CA SER A 352 8.23 4.91 -2.53
C SER A 352 7.66 3.74 -3.33
N TYR A 353 7.47 3.90 -4.64
CA TYR A 353 6.77 2.94 -5.49
C TYR A 353 7.64 2.40 -6.61
N SER A 354 7.49 1.12 -6.91
CA SER A 354 8.16 0.42 -7.99
C SER A 354 7.40 0.63 -9.29
N LEU A 355 7.67 1.76 -9.96
CA LEU A 355 6.99 2.17 -11.20
C LEU A 355 7.92 2.06 -12.41
N PRO A 356 7.39 1.72 -13.61
CA PRO A 356 8.13 1.75 -14.87
C PRO A 356 8.72 3.13 -15.20
N PRO A 357 9.61 3.26 -16.21
CA PRO A 357 10.24 4.52 -16.56
C PRO A 357 9.25 5.66 -16.82
N PHE A 358 9.49 6.81 -16.19
CA PHE A 358 8.60 7.97 -16.22
C PHE A 358 8.54 8.65 -17.58
N HIS A 359 7.31 8.95 -18.02
CA HIS A 359 7.01 9.79 -19.16
C HIS A 359 6.07 10.93 -18.79
N VAL A 360 6.29 12.13 -19.32
CA VAL A 360 5.41 13.29 -19.07
C VAL A 360 4.21 13.23 -20.02
N PHE A 361 3.02 13.11 -19.45
CA PHE A 361 1.75 13.22 -20.16
C PHE A 361 1.19 14.63 -19.99
N TRP A 362 1.09 15.39 -21.11
CA TRP A 362 0.59 16.77 -21.07
C TRP A 362 -0.92 16.81 -20.83
N SER A 363 -1.37 17.67 -19.89
CA SER A 363 -2.79 17.92 -19.61
C SER A 363 -3.17 19.37 -19.83
N TRP A 364 -4.11 19.60 -20.76
CA TRP A 364 -4.69 20.92 -20.97
C TRP A 364 -5.53 21.39 -19.79
N GLU A 365 -6.14 20.48 -19.08
CA GLU A 365 -6.93 20.78 -17.87
C GLU A 365 -6.05 21.38 -16.78
N ILE A 366 -4.91 20.78 -16.48
CA ILE A 366 -3.94 21.29 -15.50
C ILE A 366 -3.42 22.66 -15.94
N PHE A 367 -3.08 22.83 -17.23
CA PHE A 367 -2.66 24.13 -17.74
C PHE A 367 -3.74 25.20 -17.54
N VAL A 368 -4.99 24.89 -17.82
CA VAL A 368 -6.11 25.83 -17.61
C VAL A 368 -6.29 26.13 -16.12
N LYS A 369 -6.33 25.13 -15.26
CA LYS A 369 -6.50 25.31 -13.81
C LYS A 369 -5.35 26.11 -13.19
N CYS A 370 -4.11 25.75 -13.47
CA CYS A 370 -2.93 26.34 -12.81
C CYS A 370 -2.51 27.70 -13.40
N ALA A 371 -2.67 27.94 -14.70
CA ALA A 371 -2.15 29.13 -15.38
C ALA A 371 -3.26 30.10 -15.83
N VAL A 372 -4.26 29.58 -16.55
CA VAL A 372 -5.29 30.45 -17.16
C VAL A 372 -6.24 31.04 -16.10
N VAL A 373 -6.71 30.20 -15.15
CA VAL A 373 -7.63 30.62 -14.09
C VAL A 373 -7.00 31.70 -13.19
N PRO A 374 -5.80 31.56 -12.62
CA PRO A 374 -5.19 32.64 -11.83
C PRO A 374 -4.92 33.92 -12.62
N ALA A 375 -4.46 33.81 -13.87
CA ALA A 375 -4.23 34.98 -14.72
C ALA A 375 -5.53 35.70 -15.06
N ALA A 376 -6.59 34.95 -15.37
CA ALA A 376 -7.92 35.52 -15.62
C ALA A 376 -8.50 36.16 -14.35
N ALA A 377 -8.34 35.52 -13.20
CA ALA A 377 -8.77 36.06 -11.91
C ALA A 377 -8.08 37.39 -11.62
N LEU A 378 -6.76 37.52 -11.80
CA LEU A 378 -6.04 38.78 -11.68
C LEU A 378 -6.63 39.88 -12.57
N ILE A 379 -6.81 39.56 -13.85
CA ILE A 379 -7.33 40.53 -14.84
C ILE A 379 -8.76 40.94 -14.47
N LEU A 380 -9.63 40.01 -14.16
CA LEU A 380 -11.05 40.25 -13.84
C LEU A 380 -11.20 41.04 -12.53
N ILE A 381 -10.46 40.72 -11.49
CA ILE A 381 -10.49 41.39 -10.20
C ILE A 381 -9.98 42.84 -10.35
N THR A 382 -8.85 43.01 -11.05
CA THR A 382 -8.30 44.33 -11.32
C THR A 382 -9.26 45.15 -12.13
N LEU A 383 -9.88 44.60 -13.18
CA LEU A 383 -10.88 45.27 -14.00
C LEU A 383 -12.11 45.67 -13.18
N ALA A 384 -12.65 44.78 -12.37
CA ALA A 384 -13.80 45.06 -11.52
C ALA A 384 -13.51 46.16 -10.49
N GLY A 385 -12.32 46.14 -9.87
CA GLY A 385 -11.85 47.19 -8.96
C GLY A 385 -11.76 48.56 -9.65
N LEU A 386 -11.13 48.57 -10.83
CA LEU A 386 -11.02 49.79 -11.63
C LEU A 386 -12.39 50.34 -12.05
N LEU A 387 -13.29 49.51 -12.59
CA LEU A 387 -14.64 49.93 -13.01
C LEU A 387 -15.44 50.47 -11.83
N ARG A 388 -15.38 49.83 -10.67
CA ARG A 388 -16.08 50.30 -9.45
C ARG A 388 -15.60 51.68 -8.99
N LYS A 389 -14.28 51.93 -9.04
CA LYS A 389 -13.69 53.20 -8.63
C LYS A 389 -13.90 54.34 -9.67
N MET A 390 -13.90 54.01 -10.98
CA MET A 390 -14.14 54.96 -12.06
C MET A 390 -15.59 55.53 -12.10
N GLY A 391 -16.47 55.04 -11.25
CA GLY A 391 -17.80 55.65 -11.04
C GLY A 391 -17.74 57.08 -10.47
N LYS A 392 -16.61 57.50 -9.89
CA LYS A 392 -16.43 58.80 -9.22
C LYS A 392 -16.16 59.94 -10.21
N THR A 393 -16.39 61.18 -9.72
CA THR A 393 -16.17 62.41 -10.52
C THR A 393 -14.70 62.82 -10.49
N PRO A 394 -14.18 63.59 -11.51
CA PRO A 394 -12.81 64.10 -11.51
C PRO A 394 -12.44 64.88 -10.25
N LEU A 395 -13.39 65.62 -9.70
CA LEU A 395 -13.22 66.45 -8.50
C LEU A 395 -13.00 65.58 -7.26
N GLN A 396 -13.69 64.43 -7.16
CA GLN A 396 -13.51 63.48 -6.07
C GLN A 396 -12.13 62.83 -6.11
N PHE A 397 -11.59 62.54 -7.29
CA PHE A 397 -10.23 62.03 -7.46
C PHE A 397 -9.19 63.10 -7.06
N LEU A 398 -9.32 64.35 -7.49
CA LEU A 398 -8.40 65.45 -7.14
C LEU A 398 -8.41 65.78 -5.63
N ARG A 399 -9.51 65.55 -4.93
CA ARG A 399 -9.64 65.76 -3.48
C ARG A 399 -9.22 64.57 -2.65
N HIS A 400 -8.69 63.51 -3.26
CA HIS A 400 -8.41 62.23 -2.61
C HIS A 400 -9.62 61.64 -1.84
N GLU A 401 -10.85 61.94 -2.26
CA GLU A 401 -12.10 61.39 -1.76
C GLU A 401 -12.42 60.05 -2.45
N ALA A 402 -11.43 59.45 -3.12
CA ALA A 402 -11.59 58.20 -3.86
C ALA A 402 -11.86 57.01 -2.92
N SER A 403 -11.52 57.09 -1.68
CA SER A 403 -11.64 56.02 -0.68
C SER A 403 -12.65 56.34 0.42
N GLY A 404 -13.87 56.75 0.10
CA GLY A 404 -14.88 56.87 1.15
C GLY A 404 -16.25 57.28 0.63
N LYS A 405 -17.30 56.55 1.01
CA LYS A 405 -18.64 57.10 1.10
C LYS A 405 -18.57 58.24 2.12
N ALA A 406 -18.79 59.50 1.71
CA ALA A 406 -19.13 60.61 2.60
C ALA A 406 -20.52 60.36 3.23
N GLY A 407 -20.64 59.26 3.94
CA GLY A 407 -21.75 59.01 4.83
C GLY A 407 -21.31 59.45 6.22
N THR A 408 -22.01 60.33 6.84
CA THR A 408 -21.95 60.64 8.26
C THR A 408 -21.93 59.36 9.08
N LYS A 409 -20.73 58.74 9.24
CA LYS A 409 -20.56 57.68 10.23
C LYS A 409 -20.81 58.34 11.57
N ARG A 410 -21.99 58.10 12.16
CA ARG A 410 -22.32 58.49 13.54
C ARG A 410 -21.10 58.23 14.40
N GLY A 411 -20.53 59.30 14.96
CA GLY A 411 -19.35 59.12 15.81
C GLY A 411 -19.70 58.19 16.96
N LEU A 412 -18.97 57.06 17.05
CA LEU A 412 -19.11 56.12 18.16
C LEU A 412 -18.89 56.94 19.46
N ARG A 413 -19.92 57.04 20.30
CA ARG A 413 -19.81 57.61 21.65
C ARG A 413 -19.05 56.64 22.50
N LEU A 414 -17.75 56.95 22.72
CA LEU A 414 -16.89 56.19 23.63
C LEU A 414 -17.10 56.68 25.05
N PRO A 415 -17.00 55.83 26.06
CA PRO A 415 -17.20 56.16 27.46
C PRO A 415 -16.30 57.33 27.90
N GLU A 416 -16.86 58.28 28.62
CA GLU A 416 -16.14 59.48 29.10
C GLU A 416 -15.04 59.16 30.14
N ARG A 417 -15.10 58.00 30.75
CA ARG A 417 -14.09 57.50 31.70
C ARG A 417 -12.74 57.17 31.06
N MET A 418 -12.66 57.06 29.73
CA MET A 418 -11.39 56.78 29.03
C MET A 418 -10.61 58.07 28.82
N GLY A 419 -9.31 58.07 29.07
CA GLY A 419 -8.42 59.21 28.81
C GLY A 419 -8.42 59.62 27.32
N PHE A 420 -8.15 60.88 27.04
CA PHE A 420 -8.17 61.43 25.67
C PHE A 420 -7.36 60.62 24.65
N VAL A 421 -6.13 60.19 25.00
CA VAL A 421 -5.23 59.43 24.12
C VAL A 421 -5.82 58.08 23.76
N SER A 422 -6.38 57.36 24.76
CA SER A 422 -7.01 56.07 24.52
C SER A 422 -8.27 56.17 23.66
N ARG A 423 -9.11 57.21 23.89
CA ARG A 423 -10.27 57.46 23.04
C ARG A 423 -9.87 57.84 21.62
N PHE A 424 -8.80 58.62 21.45
CA PHE A 424 -8.29 58.99 20.13
C PHE A 424 -7.79 57.75 19.37
N ARG A 425 -6.94 56.92 20.01
CA ARG A 425 -6.41 55.65 19.44
C ARG A 425 -7.55 54.69 19.03
N LEU A 426 -8.50 54.50 19.93
CA LEU A 426 -9.64 53.63 19.66
C LEU A 426 -10.52 54.15 18.54
N ARG A 427 -10.73 55.46 18.44
CA ARG A 427 -11.50 56.09 17.37
C ARG A 427 -10.78 55.99 16.02
N VAL A 428 -9.45 56.14 16.00
CA VAL A 428 -8.64 55.94 14.77
C VAL A 428 -8.70 54.48 14.32
N PHE A 429 -8.56 53.54 15.27
CA PHE A 429 -8.66 52.10 15.02
C PHE A 429 -10.04 51.74 14.46
N LEU A 430 -11.13 52.11 15.12
CA LEU A 430 -12.49 51.79 14.68
C LEU A 430 -12.87 52.49 13.35
N ARG A 431 -12.31 53.66 13.08
CA ARG A 431 -12.52 54.34 11.79
C ARG A 431 -11.82 53.61 10.63
N ASN A 432 -10.68 53.01 10.90
CA ASN A 432 -9.87 52.29 9.92
C ASN A 432 -10.02 50.75 10.03
N LEU A 433 -11.04 50.26 10.72
CA LEU A 433 -11.25 48.84 10.99
C LEU A 433 -11.18 47.98 9.72
N GLY A 434 -11.70 48.48 8.58
CA GLY A 434 -11.61 47.77 7.30
C GLY A 434 -10.18 47.55 6.83
N ASN A 435 -9.30 48.54 6.96
CA ASN A 435 -7.90 48.44 6.55
C ASN A 435 -7.13 47.49 7.53
N PHE A 436 -7.44 47.61 8.86
CA PHE A 436 -6.85 46.70 9.85
C PHE A 436 -7.33 45.24 9.67
N ALA A 437 -8.61 45.04 9.37
CA ALA A 437 -9.17 43.73 9.08
C ALA A 437 -8.49 43.10 7.84
N THR A 438 -8.30 43.89 6.78
CA THR A 438 -7.58 43.44 5.58
C THR A 438 -6.14 43.05 5.88
N LEU A 439 -5.42 43.87 6.65
CA LEU A 439 -4.04 43.54 7.09
C LEU A 439 -4.01 42.31 7.96
N PHE A 440 -4.93 42.18 8.93
CA PHE A 440 -5.05 41.04 9.81
C PHE A 440 -5.29 39.73 9.02
N VAL A 441 -6.25 39.75 8.10
CA VAL A 441 -6.55 38.58 7.24
C VAL A 441 -5.34 38.20 6.41
N GLY A 442 -4.64 39.16 5.79
CA GLY A 442 -3.44 38.89 5.00
C GLY A 442 -2.31 38.25 5.85
N ILE A 443 -2.04 38.81 7.04
CA ILE A 443 -1.03 38.24 7.96
C ILE A 443 -1.47 36.87 8.47
N ALA A 444 -2.75 36.72 8.84
CA ALA A 444 -3.28 35.44 9.35
C ALA A 444 -3.14 34.32 8.29
N PHE A 445 -3.48 34.61 7.02
CA PHE A 445 -3.29 33.64 5.93
C PHE A 445 -1.80 33.32 5.70
N ALA A 446 -0.94 34.32 5.63
CA ALA A 446 0.49 34.09 5.47
C ALA A 446 1.07 33.25 6.62
N SER A 447 0.64 33.55 7.86
CA SER A 447 1.06 32.79 9.05
C SER A 447 0.52 31.35 9.03
N LEU A 448 -0.71 31.14 8.57
CA LEU A 448 -1.31 29.81 8.44
C LEU A 448 -0.53 28.95 7.45
N LEU A 449 -0.24 29.49 6.27
CA LEU A 449 0.54 28.76 5.25
C LEU A 449 1.96 28.45 5.72
N LEU A 450 2.61 29.43 6.39
CA LEU A 450 3.93 29.24 6.94
C LEU A 450 3.92 28.18 8.04
N LEU A 451 2.94 28.22 8.94
CA LEU A 451 2.77 27.22 10.01
C LEU A 451 2.53 25.82 9.42
N PHE A 452 1.66 25.71 8.42
CA PHE A 452 1.41 24.46 7.74
C PHE A 452 2.70 23.89 7.13
N GLY A 453 3.43 24.68 6.33
CA GLY A 453 4.69 24.22 5.71
C GLY A 453 5.78 23.85 6.72
N LEU A 454 5.89 24.58 7.85
CA LEU A 454 6.87 24.27 8.89
C LEU A 454 6.44 23.10 9.80
N ALA A 455 5.15 22.78 9.86
CA ALA A 455 4.64 21.71 10.72
C ALA A 455 4.73 20.32 10.04
N ILE A 456 4.75 20.24 8.70
CA ILE A 456 4.74 18.95 7.98
C ILE A 456 5.91 18.07 8.42
N LEU A 457 7.15 18.52 8.24
CA LEU A 457 8.33 17.72 8.54
C LEU A 457 8.39 17.24 9.99
N PRO A 458 8.25 18.12 11.04
CA PRO A 458 8.22 17.63 12.42
C PRO A 458 7.07 16.67 12.71
N THR A 459 5.93 16.81 12.03
CA THR A 459 4.80 15.90 12.21
C THR A 459 5.13 14.52 11.61
N MET A 460 5.74 14.48 10.43
CA MET A 460 6.18 13.22 9.80
C MET A 460 7.26 12.53 10.62
N MET A 461 8.25 13.28 11.12
CA MET A 461 9.27 12.72 12.02
C MET A 461 8.66 12.16 13.29
N HIS A 462 7.70 12.89 13.90
CA HIS A 462 7.00 12.38 15.08
C HIS A 462 6.15 11.15 14.79
N TYR A 463 5.57 11.05 13.60
CA TYR A 463 4.84 9.86 13.17
C TYR A 463 5.79 8.68 13.01
N ALA A 464 6.89 8.85 12.29
CA ALA A 464 7.91 7.82 12.09
C ALA A 464 8.51 7.32 13.42
N ASP A 465 8.88 8.23 14.33
CA ASP A 465 9.41 7.90 15.66
C ASP A 465 8.42 7.09 16.54
N ASN A 466 7.13 7.10 16.20
CA ASN A 466 6.09 6.40 16.95
C ASN A 466 5.49 5.20 16.22
N LEU A 467 5.94 4.88 15.01
CA LEU A 467 5.43 3.73 14.27
C LEU A 467 5.62 2.42 15.03
N GLU A 468 6.78 2.21 15.65
CA GLU A 468 7.04 1.00 16.45
C GLU A 468 6.07 0.84 17.64
N THR A 469 5.48 1.94 18.12
CA THR A 469 4.48 1.90 19.20
C THR A 469 3.08 1.56 18.74
N SER A 470 2.87 1.43 17.42
CA SER A 470 1.59 1.00 16.85
C SER A 470 1.38 -0.52 16.96
N LEU A 471 2.46 -1.28 17.08
CA LEU A 471 2.38 -2.72 17.31
C LEU A 471 1.92 -3.02 18.73
N VAL A 472 1.07 -4.02 18.85
CA VAL A 472 0.53 -4.47 20.14
C VAL A 472 1.46 -5.44 20.87
N ALA A 473 2.34 -6.13 20.13
CA ALA A 473 3.30 -7.11 20.62
C ALA A 473 4.66 -6.96 19.92
N ALA A 474 5.68 -7.69 20.36
CA ALA A 474 6.97 -7.74 19.69
C ALA A 474 6.90 -8.45 18.33
N HIS A 475 6.00 -9.41 18.20
CA HIS A 475 5.75 -10.18 16.99
C HIS A 475 4.26 -10.27 16.72
N GLN A 476 3.85 -9.99 15.49
CA GLN A 476 2.48 -10.12 15.02
C GLN A 476 2.50 -10.95 13.73
N TYR A 477 2.04 -12.20 13.84
CA TYR A 477 2.04 -13.17 12.75
C TYR A 477 0.69 -13.17 12.05
N THR A 478 0.70 -13.10 10.72
CA THR A 478 -0.47 -13.33 9.87
C THR A 478 -0.32 -14.69 9.21
N LEU A 479 -1.35 -15.53 9.28
CA LEU A 479 -1.35 -16.85 8.68
C LEU A 479 -1.83 -16.76 7.22
N LYS A 480 -1.22 -17.53 6.32
CA LYS A 480 -1.58 -17.59 4.88
C LYS A 480 -2.98 -18.14 4.67
N ALA A 481 -3.36 -19.15 5.48
CA ALA A 481 -4.69 -19.72 5.47
C ALA A 481 -5.33 -19.61 6.85
N PRO A 482 -6.66 -19.33 6.91
CA PRO A 482 -7.39 -19.36 8.16
C PRO A 482 -7.30 -20.74 8.82
N LEU A 483 -7.00 -20.80 10.13
CA LEU A 483 -6.95 -22.03 10.90
C LEU A 483 -8.17 -22.07 11.84
N GLU A 484 -9.05 -23.04 11.62
CA GLU A 484 -10.22 -23.27 12.46
C GLU A 484 -9.85 -24.09 13.72
N LEU A 485 -8.89 -25.01 13.55
CA LEU A 485 -8.42 -25.91 14.60
C LEU A 485 -6.91 -26.00 14.61
N GLU A 486 -6.31 -26.15 15.79
CA GLU A 486 -4.86 -26.46 15.92
C GLU A 486 -4.56 -27.95 15.70
N GLY A 487 -5.57 -28.75 15.44
CA GLY A 487 -5.48 -30.19 15.39
C GLY A 487 -5.44 -30.85 16.79
N THR A 488 -5.65 -32.15 16.84
CA THR A 488 -5.49 -32.98 18.03
C THR A 488 -4.01 -33.14 18.39
N ALA A 489 -3.71 -33.64 19.59
CA ALA A 489 -2.32 -33.94 19.96
C ALA A 489 -1.72 -35.05 19.07
N GLU A 490 -2.55 -35.95 18.55
CA GLU A 490 -2.13 -37.00 17.62
C GLU A 490 -1.82 -36.43 16.24
N GLU A 491 -2.70 -35.62 15.66
CA GLU A 491 -2.47 -34.94 14.38
C GLU A 491 -1.20 -34.09 14.43
N ARG A 492 -1.01 -33.28 15.49
CA ARG A 492 0.23 -32.51 15.66
C ARG A 492 1.48 -33.37 15.67
N LYS A 493 1.42 -34.57 16.30
CA LYS A 493 2.56 -35.50 16.35
C LYS A 493 2.85 -36.07 14.96
N GLN A 494 1.82 -36.46 14.23
CA GLN A 494 1.92 -36.98 12.86
C GLN A 494 2.54 -35.97 11.91
N TRP A 495 2.04 -34.74 11.92
CA TRP A 495 2.61 -33.66 11.10
C TRP A 495 4.04 -33.29 11.50
N ALA A 496 4.36 -33.27 12.80
CA ALA A 496 5.72 -33.05 13.26
C ALA A 496 6.68 -34.14 12.76
N ALA A 497 6.20 -35.37 12.70
CA ALA A 497 6.96 -36.49 12.14
C ALA A 497 7.20 -36.32 10.64
N LEU A 498 6.16 -35.94 9.87
CA LEU A 498 6.26 -35.66 8.45
C LEU A 498 7.25 -34.53 8.15
N ASP A 499 7.14 -33.41 8.84
CA ASP A 499 8.04 -32.26 8.67
C ASP A 499 9.49 -32.61 8.97
N ARG A 500 9.71 -33.41 10.02
CA ARG A 500 11.05 -33.86 10.38
C ARG A 500 11.63 -34.79 9.30
N LEU A 501 10.82 -35.64 8.70
CA LEU A 501 11.24 -36.51 7.59
C LEU A 501 11.51 -35.69 6.32
N GLN A 502 10.70 -34.68 6.01
CA GLN A 502 10.91 -33.78 4.85
C GLN A 502 12.20 -32.97 4.96
N SER A 503 12.76 -32.78 6.14
CA SER A 503 14.06 -32.13 6.33
C SER A 503 15.25 -32.98 5.90
N VAL A 504 15.04 -34.27 5.60
CA VAL A 504 16.06 -35.20 5.12
C VAL A 504 16.14 -35.15 3.60
N ASP A 505 17.34 -35.43 3.05
CA ASP A 505 17.54 -35.54 1.59
C ASP A 505 16.54 -36.56 1.00
N GLY A 506 15.72 -36.09 0.04
CA GLY A 506 14.69 -36.88 -0.62
C GLY A 506 15.23 -38.18 -1.25
N ALA A 507 16.49 -38.19 -1.69
CA ALA A 507 17.14 -39.41 -2.20
C ALA A 507 17.34 -40.49 -1.11
N LEU A 508 17.53 -40.10 0.15
CA LEU A 508 17.61 -41.05 1.25
C LEU A 508 16.24 -41.65 1.58
N LEU A 509 15.18 -40.83 1.57
CA LEU A 509 13.82 -41.32 1.80
C LEU A 509 13.40 -42.29 0.69
N THR A 510 13.52 -41.91 -0.59
CA THR A 510 13.21 -42.80 -1.72
C THR A 510 14.01 -44.13 -1.66
N ALA A 511 15.29 -44.05 -1.28
CA ALA A 511 16.08 -45.27 -1.13
C ALA A 511 15.63 -46.17 0.03
N ALA A 512 15.02 -45.60 1.07
CA ALA A 512 14.43 -46.39 2.17
C ALA A 512 13.09 -47.01 1.76
N GLU A 513 12.23 -46.25 1.03
CA GLU A 513 10.98 -46.75 0.44
C GLU A 513 11.22 -47.92 -0.51
N ASP A 514 12.14 -47.77 -1.49
CA ASP A 514 12.52 -48.83 -2.41
C ASP A 514 13.01 -50.09 -1.64
N ALA A 515 13.79 -49.89 -0.57
CA ALA A 515 14.29 -50.99 0.23
C ALA A 515 13.18 -51.67 1.06
N GLN A 516 12.14 -50.95 1.47
CA GLN A 516 10.95 -51.48 2.14
C GLN A 516 10.15 -52.38 1.18
N ASP A 517 9.87 -51.88 -0.04
CA ASP A 517 9.15 -52.62 -1.09
C ASP A 517 9.89 -53.91 -1.42
N GLU A 518 11.21 -53.84 -1.58
CA GLU A 518 12.03 -55.04 -1.82
C GLU A 518 12.00 -56.04 -0.68
N LEU A 519 11.92 -55.59 0.58
CA LEU A 519 11.79 -56.46 1.75
C LEU A 519 10.40 -57.11 1.78
N ASP A 520 9.33 -56.39 1.48
CA ASP A 520 7.97 -56.91 1.48
C ASP A 520 7.79 -57.98 0.41
N ASP A 521 8.30 -57.77 -0.81
CA ASP A 521 8.32 -58.75 -1.88
C ASP A 521 9.09 -60.04 -1.48
N ALA A 522 10.26 -59.87 -0.84
CA ALA A 522 11.06 -60.98 -0.38
C ALA A 522 10.42 -61.73 0.79
N ALA A 523 9.76 -61.04 1.72
CA ALA A 523 9.02 -61.61 2.83
C ALA A 523 7.80 -62.42 2.32
N ASP A 524 7.06 -61.93 1.35
CA ASP A 524 5.96 -62.63 0.72
C ASP A 524 6.44 -63.90 0.00
N ALA A 525 7.56 -63.81 -0.72
CA ALA A 525 8.19 -64.98 -1.36
C ALA A 525 8.64 -66.05 -0.33
N ALA A 526 9.23 -65.64 0.76
CA ALA A 526 9.63 -66.52 1.86
C ALA A 526 8.42 -67.20 2.52
N GLN A 527 7.34 -66.45 2.74
CA GLN A 527 6.09 -66.99 3.29
C GLN A 527 5.44 -68.00 2.32
N ALA A 528 5.38 -67.66 1.02
CA ALA A 528 4.86 -68.60 0.00
C ALA A 528 5.68 -69.88 -0.11
N ALA A 529 7.01 -69.80 -0.04
CA ALA A 529 7.89 -70.93 -0.03
C ALA A 529 7.71 -71.82 1.23
N ALA A 530 7.57 -71.22 2.39
CA ALA A 530 7.29 -71.92 3.66
C ALA A 530 5.93 -72.65 3.63
N ASP A 531 4.89 -72.02 3.05
CA ASP A 531 3.57 -72.63 2.93
C ASP A 531 3.54 -73.76 1.88
N ALA A 532 4.35 -73.68 0.82
CA ALA A 532 4.55 -74.76 -0.13
C ALA A 532 5.26 -76.01 0.55
N VAL A 533 6.22 -75.76 1.42
CA VAL A 533 6.83 -76.78 2.24
C VAL A 533 5.83 -77.41 3.17
N LYS A 534 4.95 -76.67 3.82
CA LYS A 534 3.88 -77.22 4.69
C LYS A 534 2.90 -78.08 3.91
N ALA A 535 2.57 -77.69 2.64
CA ALA A 535 1.64 -78.42 1.78
C ALA A 535 2.24 -79.70 1.19
N SER A 536 3.54 -79.70 0.85
CA SER A 536 4.25 -80.85 0.28
C SER A 536 5.71 -80.86 0.70
N PRO A 537 6.09 -81.49 1.84
CA PRO A 537 7.44 -81.51 2.34
C PRO A 537 8.40 -82.21 1.37
N SER A 538 9.39 -81.48 0.84
CA SER A 538 10.47 -82.00 -0.01
C SER A 538 11.78 -81.30 0.38
N VAL A 539 12.92 -81.99 0.13
CA VAL A 539 14.23 -81.41 0.39
C VAL A 539 14.49 -80.17 -0.43
N GLU A 540 14.06 -80.20 -1.70
CA GLU A 540 14.14 -79.02 -2.63
C GLU A 540 13.28 -77.90 -2.16
N GLY A 541 12.05 -78.16 -1.67
CA GLY A 541 11.14 -77.12 -1.14
C GLY A 541 11.70 -76.52 0.17
N MET A 542 12.29 -77.30 1.05
CA MET A 542 12.93 -76.77 2.27
C MET A 542 14.16 -75.93 1.97
N GLN A 543 14.92 -76.24 0.91
CA GLN A 543 16.04 -75.43 0.47
C GLN A 543 15.57 -74.12 -0.10
N ALA A 544 14.56 -74.17 -0.98
CA ALA A 544 13.98 -72.98 -1.56
C ALA A 544 13.36 -71.96 -0.49
N ALA A 545 12.73 -72.55 0.54
CA ALA A 545 12.24 -71.74 1.68
C ALA A 545 13.38 -71.15 2.53
N SER A 546 14.51 -71.92 2.67
CA SER A 546 15.72 -71.43 3.36
C SER A 546 16.36 -70.24 2.55
N ASP A 547 16.50 -70.47 1.24
CA ASP A 547 17.11 -69.47 0.36
C ASP A 547 16.22 -68.15 0.29
N ALA A 548 14.90 -68.29 0.24
CA ALA A 548 13.99 -67.15 0.28
C ALA A 548 14.01 -66.43 1.66
N LEU A 549 14.18 -67.19 2.77
CA LEU A 549 14.32 -66.56 4.07
C LEU A 549 15.66 -65.79 4.23
N GLU A 550 16.74 -66.35 3.65
CA GLU A 550 18.03 -65.67 3.60
C GLU A 550 17.98 -64.39 2.78
N GLU A 551 17.28 -64.41 1.62
CA GLU A 551 17.06 -63.25 0.79
C GLU A 551 16.25 -62.14 1.55
N ALA A 552 15.17 -62.52 2.24
CA ALA A 552 14.39 -61.59 3.04
C ALA A 552 15.23 -60.98 4.19
N GLN A 553 16.14 -61.77 4.79
CA GLN A 553 17.04 -61.25 5.80
C GLN A 553 18.06 -60.24 5.23
N ASP A 554 18.62 -60.51 4.03
CA ASP A 554 19.55 -59.61 3.36
C ASP A 554 18.85 -58.29 2.98
N LYS A 555 17.59 -58.32 2.52
CA LYS A 555 16.79 -57.14 2.23
C LYS A 555 16.49 -56.33 3.49
N LYS A 556 16.16 -57.00 4.60
CA LYS A 556 15.98 -56.36 5.90
C LYS A 556 17.23 -55.61 6.38
N ASP A 557 18.40 -56.26 6.22
CA ASP A 557 19.66 -55.62 6.60
C ASP A 557 19.98 -54.42 5.71
N ALA A 558 19.57 -54.44 4.42
CA ALA A 558 19.69 -53.30 3.51
C ALA A 558 18.76 -52.14 3.89
N LEU A 559 17.50 -52.44 4.24
CA LEU A 559 16.56 -51.40 4.77
C LEU A 559 17.12 -50.79 6.04
N TYR A 560 17.59 -51.59 7.00
CA TYR A 560 18.14 -51.05 8.24
C TYR A 560 19.35 -50.15 8.01
N ALA A 561 20.19 -50.44 7.01
CA ALA A 561 21.28 -49.55 6.63
C ALA A 561 20.79 -48.20 6.09
N ARG A 562 19.66 -48.18 5.33
CA ARG A 562 19.05 -46.94 4.85
C ARG A 562 18.43 -46.11 5.98
N LEU A 563 17.73 -46.81 6.89
CA LEU A 563 17.17 -46.13 8.07
C LEU A 563 18.27 -45.59 9.00
N ASP A 564 19.46 -46.29 9.09
CA ASP A 564 20.61 -45.73 9.81
C ASP A 564 21.19 -44.48 9.15
N ASP A 565 21.19 -44.39 7.79
CA ASP A 565 21.62 -43.19 7.06
C ASP A 565 20.67 -42.01 7.35
N ILE A 566 19.35 -42.25 7.42
CA ILE A 566 18.34 -41.24 7.79
C ILE A 566 18.51 -40.85 9.27
N ALA A 567 18.70 -41.83 10.17
CA ALA A 567 18.92 -41.58 11.60
C ALA A 567 20.15 -40.71 11.85
N ASP A 568 21.25 -40.96 11.13
CA ASP A 568 22.45 -40.13 11.18
C ASP A 568 22.18 -38.68 10.68
N ALA A 569 21.38 -38.53 9.62
CA ALA A 569 21.01 -37.23 9.10
C ALA A 569 20.12 -36.44 10.08
N LEU A 570 19.20 -37.10 10.77
CA LEU A 570 18.30 -36.48 11.77
C LEU A 570 18.93 -36.36 13.16
N GLY A 571 20.10 -37.00 13.40
CA GLY A 571 20.75 -37.01 14.71
C GLY A 571 20.00 -37.82 15.78
N CYS A 572 19.26 -38.86 15.38
CA CYS A 572 18.46 -39.74 16.23
C CYS A 572 18.86 -41.22 16.07
N ASP A 573 18.16 -42.13 16.68
CA ASP A 573 18.38 -43.57 16.47
C ASP A 573 17.38 -44.17 15.46
N ARG A 574 17.66 -45.39 14.96
CA ARG A 574 16.83 -46.05 13.96
C ARG A 574 15.40 -46.30 14.43
N ASP A 575 15.23 -46.63 15.70
CA ASP A 575 13.91 -46.95 16.24
C ASP A 575 13.04 -45.67 16.22
N GLU A 576 13.66 -44.51 16.49
CA GLU A 576 12.99 -43.18 16.37
C GLU A 576 12.63 -42.85 14.91
N VAL A 577 13.47 -43.21 13.92
CA VAL A 577 13.11 -43.01 12.48
C VAL A 577 11.90 -43.89 12.09
N ILE A 578 11.84 -45.13 12.57
CA ILE A 578 10.71 -46.03 12.33
C ILE A 578 9.43 -45.44 12.93
N ASP A 579 9.49 -44.94 14.17
CA ASP A 579 8.35 -44.27 14.81
C ASP A 579 7.92 -43.03 14.03
N LEU A 580 8.86 -42.23 13.49
CA LEU A 580 8.55 -41.05 12.65
C LEU A 580 7.87 -41.46 11.35
N ILE A 581 8.31 -42.50 10.68
CA ILE A 581 7.70 -43.01 9.45
C ILE A 581 6.29 -43.54 9.74
N ASP A 582 6.09 -44.28 10.82
CA ASP A 582 4.79 -44.81 11.24
C ASP A 582 3.83 -43.66 11.56
N ASP A 583 4.28 -42.69 12.35
CA ASP A 583 3.47 -41.50 12.69
C ASP A 583 3.10 -40.65 11.45
N ALA A 584 4.01 -40.51 10.48
CA ALA A 584 3.78 -39.74 9.26
C ALA A 584 2.90 -40.48 8.22
N SER A 585 2.87 -41.82 8.24
CA SER A 585 2.17 -42.64 7.24
C SER A 585 0.65 -42.52 7.27
N ASP A 586 0.09 -42.04 8.37
CA ASP A 586 -1.37 -41.81 8.52
C ASP A 586 -1.85 -40.46 7.98
N ILE A 587 -0.91 -39.60 7.48
CA ILE A 587 -1.24 -38.35 6.91
C ILE A 587 -1.42 -38.50 5.40
N ASP A 588 -2.58 -38.13 4.90
CA ASP A 588 -2.81 -37.91 3.49
C ASP A 588 -2.56 -36.41 3.19
N ALA A 589 -1.31 -36.09 2.83
CA ALA A 589 -0.88 -34.72 2.57
C ALA A 589 -1.60 -34.06 1.35
N ASP A 590 -2.26 -34.88 0.53
CA ASP A 590 -3.04 -34.45 -0.62
C ASP A 590 -4.53 -34.21 -0.29
N ASN A 591 -4.93 -34.43 0.98
CA ASN A 591 -6.31 -34.37 1.40
C ASN A 591 -6.47 -33.45 2.61
N ASP A 592 -7.51 -32.69 2.68
CA ASP A 592 -8.18 -31.79 3.64
C ASP A 592 -7.72 -31.71 5.12
N ASP A 593 -6.64 -32.40 5.52
CA ASP A 593 -6.18 -32.35 6.89
C ASP A 593 -5.46 -31.02 7.16
N ILE A 594 -6.02 -30.23 8.08
CA ILE A 594 -5.43 -28.97 8.54
C ILE A 594 -4.09 -29.27 9.19
N HIS A 595 -3.02 -28.71 8.63
CA HIS A 595 -1.69 -28.80 9.23
C HIS A 595 -1.66 -28.00 10.54
N PRO A 596 -1.40 -28.60 11.70
CA PRO A 596 -1.31 -27.87 12.95
C PRO A 596 -0.13 -26.89 12.92
N VAL A 597 -0.38 -25.64 13.26
CA VAL A 597 0.67 -24.66 13.41
C VAL A 597 1.53 -25.03 14.59
N ASN A 598 2.67 -25.56 14.33
CA ASN A 598 3.75 -25.87 15.22
C ASN A 598 4.13 -27.33 15.39
N THR A 599 5.32 -27.57 15.06
CA THR A 599 5.91 -28.91 14.93
C THR A 599 7.09 -29.17 15.85
N THR A 600 7.62 -28.14 16.54
CA THR A 600 8.77 -28.33 17.41
C THR A 600 8.41 -28.33 18.90
N ASP A 601 9.03 -29.20 19.70
CA ASP A 601 8.81 -29.31 21.16
C ASP A 601 9.01 -27.97 21.90
N ASN A 602 9.99 -27.15 21.47
CA ASN A 602 10.23 -25.82 22.03
C ASN A 602 9.25 -24.78 21.51
N GLY A 603 8.70 -24.98 20.33
CA GLY A 603 7.70 -24.11 19.73
C GLY A 603 6.34 -24.24 20.41
N ALA A 604 5.89 -25.46 20.77
CA ALA A 604 4.59 -25.71 21.41
C ALA A 604 4.39 -24.89 22.68
N GLU A 605 5.43 -24.74 23.51
CA GLU A 605 5.36 -23.96 24.73
C GLU A 605 5.22 -22.45 24.45
N LYS A 606 5.90 -21.93 23.43
CA LYS A 606 5.83 -20.54 23.01
C LYS A 606 4.47 -20.21 22.39
N ILE A 607 3.97 -21.06 21.49
CA ILE A 607 2.65 -20.89 20.87
C ILE A 607 1.53 -20.96 21.90
N ALA A 608 1.61 -21.87 22.87
CA ALA A 608 0.65 -21.92 23.96
C ALA A 608 0.61 -20.62 24.81
N GLN A 609 1.67 -19.81 24.74
CA GLN A 609 1.74 -18.51 25.38
C GLN A 609 1.36 -17.35 24.45
N ALA A 610 1.35 -17.54 23.14
CA ALA A 610 0.87 -16.56 22.17
C ALA A 610 -0.66 -16.36 22.28
N GLU A 611 -1.13 -15.16 21.93
CA GLU A 611 -2.58 -14.93 21.83
C GLU A 611 -3.01 -15.03 20.38
N LYS A 612 -4.13 -15.73 20.16
CA LYS A 612 -4.79 -15.82 18.87
C LYS A 612 -5.63 -14.59 18.59
N TYR A 613 -5.68 -14.22 17.33
CA TYR A 613 -6.62 -13.23 16.83
C TYR A 613 -7.17 -13.66 15.47
N ALA A 614 -8.29 -13.08 15.09
CA ALA A 614 -8.87 -13.25 13.77
C ALA A 614 -9.02 -11.88 13.10
N VAL A 615 -8.86 -11.83 11.78
CA VAL A 615 -9.09 -10.62 10.98
C VAL A 615 -9.96 -10.93 9.79
N TYR A 616 -10.79 -9.94 9.41
CA TYR A 616 -11.59 -9.95 8.20
C TYR A 616 -11.71 -8.53 7.65
N GLN A 617 -11.70 -8.38 6.33
CA GLN A 617 -11.78 -7.09 5.68
C GLN A 617 -13.18 -6.80 5.18
N LEU A 618 -13.74 -5.66 5.55
CA LEU A 618 -15.00 -5.15 5.06
C LEU A 618 -14.82 -3.80 4.38
N GLN A 619 -15.75 -3.43 3.53
CA GLN A 619 -15.74 -2.18 2.78
C GLN A 619 -16.65 -1.14 3.44
N TYR A 620 -16.15 0.08 3.57
CA TYR A 620 -16.93 1.26 3.97
C TYR A 620 -17.12 2.19 2.79
N ASP A 621 -18.37 2.36 2.32
CA ASP A 621 -18.70 3.32 1.25
C ASP A 621 -18.72 4.75 1.82
N ARG A 622 -17.85 5.61 1.31
CA ARG A 622 -17.74 7.02 1.70
C ARG A 622 -18.79 7.92 1.05
N GLY A 623 -19.70 7.36 0.25
CA GLY A 623 -20.76 8.07 -0.47
C GLY A 623 -20.32 8.58 -1.86
N GLU A 624 -21.28 9.12 -2.62
CA GLU A 624 -21.14 9.48 -4.02
C GLU A 624 -19.83 10.22 -4.34
N GLY A 625 -18.95 9.59 -5.11
CA GLY A 625 -17.72 10.16 -5.65
C GLY A 625 -16.52 10.17 -4.70
N ASN A 626 -16.62 9.58 -3.49
CA ASN A 626 -15.52 9.53 -2.52
C ASN A 626 -14.83 8.16 -2.41
N GLY A 627 -15.30 7.16 -3.17
CA GLY A 627 -14.73 5.81 -3.19
C GLY A 627 -15.09 4.96 -1.97
N VAL A 628 -14.54 3.77 -1.93
CA VAL A 628 -14.69 2.78 -0.87
C VAL A 628 -13.42 2.74 -0.03
N GLU A 629 -13.55 2.48 1.26
CA GLU A 629 -12.43 2.31 2.19
C GLU A 629 -12.45 0.91 2.77
N THR A 630 -11.37 0.18 2.66
CA THR A 630 -11.23 -1.11 3.33
C THR A 630 -10.97 -0.91 4.83
N VAL A 631 -11.70 -1.60 5.66
CA VAL A 631 -11.60 -1.54 7.12
C VAL A 631 -11.41 -2.96 7.65
N THR A 632 -10.34 -3.17 8.39
CA THR A 632 -10.04 -4.47 8.99
C THR A 632 -10.78 -4.63 10.31
N ILE A 633 -11.50 -5.73 10.43
CA ILE A 633 -12.22 -6.12 11.64
C ILE A 633 -11.37 -7.15 12.39
N TYR A 634 -11.07 -6.88 13.65
CA TYR A 634 -10.28 -7.74 14.52
C TYR A 634 -11.17 -8.46 15.52
N GLY A 635 -11.08 -9.78 15.55
CA GLY A 635 -11.57 -10.64 16.63
C GLY A 635 -10.44 -10.92 17.61
N VAL A 636 -10.53 -10.40 18.84
CA VAL A 636 -9.47 -10.51 19.85
C VAL A 636 -9.98 -11.04 21.18
N SER A 637 -9.10 -11.60 22.01
CA SER A 637 -9.49 -12.09 23.33
C SER A 637 -9.98 -10.94 24.22
N PRO A 638 -11.14 -11.08 24.89
CA PRO A 638 -11.63 -10.07 25.85
C PRO A 638 -10.66 -9.81 27.01
N ASP A 639 -9.87 -10.82 27.40
CA ASP A 639 -8.89 -10.77 28.47
C ASP A 639 -7.44 -10.62 27.95
N SER A 640 -7.28 -10.08 26.74
CA SER A 640 -6.00 -9.94 26.09
C SER A 640 -4.97 -9.19 26.93
N ARG A 641 -3.76 -9.72 26.98
CA ARG A 641 -2.60 -9.05 27.60
C ARG A 641 -1.95 -8.03 26.65
N TYR A 642 -2.26 -8.07 25.37
CA TYR A 642 -1.74 -7.18 24.31
C TYR A 642 -2.70 -6.02 24.04
N TRP A 643 -3.97 -6.30 23.74
CA TRP A 643 -5.01 -5.26 23.56
C TRP A 643 -5.59 -4.80 24.90
N LYS A 644 -4.72 -4.29 25.79
CA LYS A 644 -5.08 -3.92 27.16
C LYS A 644 -6.10 -2.78 27.22
N GLY A 645 -7.20 -3.02 27.89
CA GLY A 645 -8.24 -2.02 28.12
C GLY A 645 -9.18 -1.81 26.93
N LEU A 646 -9.12 -2.66 25.92
CA LEU A 646 -9.99 -2.59 24.75
C LEU A 646 -11.48 -2.79 25.13
N GLY A 647 -11.77 -3.67 26.08
CA GLY A 647 -13.12 -3.85 26.66
C GLY A 647 -14.15 -4.41 25.67
N VAL A 648 -13.74 -5.33 24.80
CA VAL A 648 -14.60 -6.10 23.89
C VAL A 648 -15.36 -7.21 24.61
N GLY A 649 -16.36 -7.80 23.97
CA GLY A 649 -17.17 -8.91 24.44
C GLY A 649 -18.64 -8.52 24.70
N ASN A 650 -19.52 -9.51 24.73
CA ASN A 650 -20.98 -9.35 24.84
C ASN A 650 -21.57 -8.47 23.72
N GLY A 651 -21.11 -8.66 22.48
CA GLY A 651 -21.56 -7.91 21.31
C GLY A 651 -21.06 -6.46 21.24
N ARG A 652 -20.05 -6.11 22.03
CA ARG A 652 -19.49 -4.76 22.07
C ARG A 652 -18.37 -4.60 21.05
N VAL A 653 -18.50 -3.59 20.19
CA VAL A 653 -17.57 -3.25 19.14
C VAL A 653 -16.86 -1.95 19.48
N VAL A 654 -15.54 -1.94 19.33
CA VAL A 654 -14.66 -0.79 19.57
C VAL A 654 -14.06 -0.34 18.26
N PHE A 655 -14.06 0.98 18.03
CA PHE A 655 -13.50 1.58 16.83
C PHE A 655 -12.12 2.15 17.11
N GLY A 656 -11.20 1.95 16.19
CA GLY A 656 -9.88 2.55 16.22
C GLY A 656 -9.97 4.09 16.20
N ARG A 657 -9.02 4.73 16.86
CA ARG A 657 -9.00 6.20 17.00
C ARG A 657 -8.89 6.90 15.66
N GLY A 658 -8.14 6.34 14.72
CA GLY A 658 -7.97 6.88 13.37
C GLY A 658 -9.27 6.94 12.58
N LEU A 659 -10.11 5.90 12.65
CA LEU A 659 -11.43 5.86 12.03
C LEU A 659 -12.32 7.00 12.54
N LEU A 660 -12.35 7.22 13.85
CA LEU A 660 -13.17 8.26 14.46
C LEU A 660 -12.69 9.66 14.07
N ASP A 661 -11.39 9.89 14.07
CA ASP A 661 -10.81 11.16 13.68
C ASP A 661 -10.98 11.44 12.16
N LYS A 662 -10.92 10.41 11.31
CA LYS A 662 -11.10 10.51 9.86
C LYS A 662 -12.55 10.76 9.46
N PHE A 663 -13.48 9.99 10.00
CA PHE A 663 -14.88 10.02 9.58
C PHE A 663 -15.81 10.83 10.48
N GLY A 664 -15.37 11.20 11.67
CA GLY A 664 -16.13 12.02 12.63
C GLY A 664 -17.39 11.33 13.15
N TRP A 665 -17.38 9.99 13.25
CA TRP A 665 -18.51 9.23 13.77
C TRP A 665 -18.82 9.59 15.23
N ARG A 666 -20.08 9.48 15.60
CA ARG A 666 -20.57 9.91 16.93
C ARG A 666 -21.12 8.73 17.71
N GLN A 667 -21.08 8.85 19.04
CA GLN A 667 -21.66 7.87 19.96
C GLN A 667 -23.12 7.53 19.59
N GLY A 668 -23.43 6.24 19.58
CA GLY A 668 -24.73 5.71 19.19
C GLY A 668 -25.00 5.70 17.67
N GLN A 669 -24.03 6.12 16.86
CA GLN A 669 -24.11 6.03 15.42
C GLN A 669 -23.88 4.59 14.98
N LYS A 670 -24.74 4.10 14.10
CA LYS A 670 -24.53 2.85 13.39
C LYS A 670 -23.75 3.12 12.12
N VAL A 671 -22.67 2.41 11.94
CA VAL A 671 -21.82 2.46 10.76
C VAL A 671 -22.03 1.16 9.99
N GLY A 672 -22.37 1.27 8.71
CA GLY A 672 -22.55 0.15 7.80
C GLY A 672 -21.24 -0.19 7.11
N PHE A 673 -20.96 -1.47 6.98
CA PHE A 673 -19.87 -2.03 6.22
C PHE A 673 -20.43 -3.10 5.29
N HIS A 674 -19.85 -3.24 4.12
CA HIS A 674 -20.27 -4.19 3.09
C HIS A 674 -19.22 -5.27 2.91
N ASP A 675 -19.64 -6.50 2.85
CA ASP A 675 -18.82 -7.62 2.40
C ASP A 675 -19.02 -7.78 0.91
N LYS A 676 -17.94 -7.61 0.16
CA LYS A 676 -17.98 -7.63 -1.29
C LYS A 676 -18.35 -9.01 -1.85
N TYR A 677 -17.80 -10.07 -1.26
CA TYR A 677 -17.94 -11.43 -1.79
C TYR A 677 -19.22 -12.11 -1.31
N GLU A 678 -19.63 -11.86 -0.09
CA GLU A 678 -20.90 -12.39 0.46
C GLU A 678 -22.11 -11.53 0.11
N ASP A 679 -21.93 -10.37 -0.53
CA ASP A 679 -22.97 -9.34 -0.81
C ASP A 679 -23.81 -9.07 0.43
N LYS A 680 -23.15 -8.95 1.57
CA LYS A 680 -23.79 -8.87 2.89
C LYS A 680 -23.39 -7.58 3.60
N ASP A 681 -24.42 -6.90 4.14
CA ASP A 681 -24.22 -5.68 4.92
C ASP A 681 -24.11 -6.01 6.40
N TYR A 682 -23.08 -5.49 7.03
CA TYR A 682 -22.86 -5.50 8.47
C TYR A 682 -23.06 -4.11 9.04
N SER A 683 -23.51 -4.01 10.28
CA SER A 683 -23.73 -2.72 10.93
C SER A 683 -23.28 -2.75 12.38
N PHE A 684 -22.28 -1.94 12.72
CA PHE A 684 -21.76 -1.83 14.07
C PHE A 684 -22.17 -0.51 14.70
N GLU A 685 -22.51 -0.53 15.99
CA GLU A 685 -22.85 0.67 16.75
C GLU A 685 -21.63 1.17 17.52
N TYR A 686 -21.23 2.40 17.25
CA TYR A 686 -20.15 3.04 18.01
C TYR A 686 -20.61 3.39 19.44
N ALA A 687 -20.04 2.70 20.42
CA ALA A 687 -20.47 2.80 21.82
C ALA A 687 -20.03 4.10 22.54
N GLY A 688 -19.02 4.82 22.03
CA GLY A 688 -18.58 6.12 22.55
C GLY A 688 -17.06 6.26 22.70
N ASP A 689 -16.59 7.48 22.99
CA ASP A 689 -15.17 7.86 23.01
C ASP A 689 -14.34 7.13 24.08
N ASP A 690 -14.95 6.71 25.19
CA ASP A 690 -14.27 5.92 26.22
C ASP A 690 -13.80 4.55 25.72
N PHE A 691 -14.19 4.19 24.52
CA PHE A 691 -13.92 2.91 23.88
C PHE A 691 -13.13 3.01 22.59
N ALA A 692 -12.73 4.20 22.18
CA ALA A 692 -11.76 4.37 21.12
C ALA A 692 -10.40 3.87 21.60
N TRP A 693 -9.81 2.93 20.87
CA TRP A 693 -8.55 2.31 21.23
C TRP A 693 -7.48 2.61 20.17
N GLY A 694 -6.23 2.43 20.58
CA GLY A 694 -5.10 2.54 19.65
C GLY A 694 -4.59 3.95 19.40
N SER A 695 -3.68 4.06 18.46
CA SER A 695 -3.10 5.32 18.02
C SER A 695 -4.08 6.10 17.15
N LYS A 696 -3.77 7.36 16.83
CA LYS A 696 -4.56 8.17 15.90
C LYS A 696 -4.49 7.67 14.46
N SER A 697 -3.58 6.76 14.15
CA SER A 697 -3.47 6.09 12.87
C SER A 697 -4.21 4.75 12.83
N ASP A 698 -4.76 4.29 13.95
CA ASP A 698 -5.48 3.03 14.02
C ASP A 698 -6.82 3.11 13.28
N MET A 699 -6.92 2.38 12.17
CA MET A 699 -8.05 2.36 11.23
C MET A 699 -8.88 1.07 11.34
N ASN A 700 -8.74 0.33 12.44
CA ASN A 700 -9.36 -0.97 12.62
C ASN A 700 -10.62 -0.91 13.49
N VAL A 701 -11.42 -1.96 13.41
CA VAL A 701 -12.57 -2.22 14.27
C VAL A 701 -12.31 -3.48 15.08
N TYR A 702 -12.66 -3.48 16.35
CA TYR A 702 -12.34 -4.56 17.29
C TYR A 702 -13.60 -5.12 17.95
N MET A 703 -13.67 -6.44 18.05
CA MET A 703 -14.68 -7.17 18.80
C MET A 703 -14.07 -8.39 19.50
N SER A 704 -14.83 -9.10 20.32
CA SER A 704 -14.31 -10.37 20.85
C SER A 704 -14.18 -11.41 19.75
N ILE A 705 -13.20 -12.30 19.86
CA ILE A 705 -13.02 -13.38 18.87
C ILE A 705 -14.25 -14.30 18.80
N ASP A 706 -14.94 -14.50 19.92
CA ASP A 706 -16.19 -15.28 19.95
C ASP A 706 -17.32 -14.57 19.18
N ASP A 707 -17.50 -13.24 19.42
CA ASP A 707 -18.49 -12.44 18.67
C ASP A 707 -18.11 -12.35 17.18
N PHE A 708 -16.82 -12.32 16.86
CA PHE A 708 -16.30 -12.32 15.49
C PHE A 708 -16.66 -13.62 14.76
N ASN A 709 -16.31 -14.76 15.37
CA ASN A 709 -16.59 -16.08 14.77
C ASN A 709 -18.10 -16.31 14.60
N GLU A 710 -18.94 -15.93 15.59
CA GLU A 710 -20.38 -16.00 15.46
C GLU A 710 -20.90 -15.10 14.32
N LEU A 711 -20.37 -13.88 14.18
CA LEU A 711 -20.81 -12.90 13.18
C LEU A 711 -20.54 -13.35 11.75
N PHE A 712 -19.33 -13.88 11.52
CA PHE A 712 -18.87 -14.33 10.20
C PHE A 712 -19.23 -15.79 9.92
N GLY A 713 -19.80 -16.53 10.88
CA GLY A 713 -20.22 -17.91 10.69
C GLY A 713 -19.09 -18.92 10.75
N ASN A 714 -17.95 -18.53 11.33
CA ASN A 714 -16.78 -19.37 11.49
C ASN A 714 -16.96 -20.41 12.63
N ASP A 715 -16.13 -21.46 12.62
CA ASP A 715 -16.00 -22.33 13.78
C ASP A 715 -15.57 -21.53 15.03
N PRO A 716 -16.09 -21.84 16.23
CA PRO A 716 -15.70 -21.13 17.45
C PRO A 716 -14.20 -21.11 17.77
N SER A 717 -13.41 -22.02 17.20
CA SER A 717 -11.96 -22.09 17.35
C SER A 717 -11.19 -21.36 16.26
N TYR A 718 -11.87 -20.78 15.27
CA TYR A 718 -11.24 -20.11 14.13
C TYR A 718 -10.37 -18.94 14.56
N PHE A 719 -9.20 -18.82 13.92
CA PHE A 719 -8.26 -17.72 14.02
C PHE A 719 -7.34 -17.72 12.80
N ASN A 720 -6.76 -16.58 12.46
CA ASN A 720 -5.81 -16.45 11.36
C ASN A 720 -4.61 -15.56 11.70
N GLY A 721 -4.26 -15.46 12.97
CA GLY A 721 -3.06 -14.76 13.40
C GLY A 721 -2.66 -15.05 14.86
N TYR A 722 -1.38 -14.80 15.17
CA TYR A 722 -0.83 -14.86 16.50
C TYR A 722 -0.13 -13.55 16.88
N VAL A 723 -0.21 -13.16 18.14
CA VAL A 723 0.63 -12.11 18.72
C VAL A 723 1.46 -12.68 19.87
N SER A 724 2.75 -12.34 19.92
CA SER A 724 3.69 -12.86 20.89
C SER A 724 4.77 -11.83 21.26
N ASP A 725 5.31 -11.93 22.49
CA ASP A 725 6.51 -11.20 22.92
C ASP A 725 7.80 -11.95 22.54
N GLU A 726 7.70 -13.23 22.17
CA GLU A 726 8.82 -14.09 21.75
C GLU A 726 8.60 -14.52 20.30
N GLU A 727 9.68 -14.65 19.55
CA GLU A 727 9.67 -15.20 18.19
C GLU A 727 9.11 -16.64 18.22
N LEU A 728 8.09 -16.88 17.40
CA LEU A 728 7.45 -18.18 17.24
C LEU A 728 8.15 -18.93 16.11
N ASP A 729 8.31 -20.25 16.29
CA ASP A 729 8.78 -21.14 15.25
C ASP A 729 7.56 -21.65 14.47
N LEU A 730 7.17 -20.90 13.45
CA LEU A 730 6.06 -21.23 12.56
C LEU A 730 6.60 -21.69 11.21
N ASP A 731 6.00 -22.73 10.66
CA ASP A 731 6.35 -23.20 9.32
C ASP A 731 6.01 -22.11 8.28
N SER A 732 7.01 -21.74 7.47
CA SER A 732 6.91 -20.68 6.46
C SER A 732 5.84 -20.93 5.38
N ARG A 733 5.40 -22.17 5.22
CA ARG A 733 4.28 -22.53 4.33
C ARG A 733 2.94 -21.94 4.79
N TYR A 734 2.76 -21.74 6.10
CA TYR A 734 1.47 -21.41 6.71
C TYR A 734 1.40 -20.00 7.28
N PHE A 735 2.47 -19.23 7.30
CA PHE A 735 2.39 -17.82 7.70
C PHE A 735 2.85 -16.89 6.61
N ALA A 736 2.16 -15.75 6.48
CA ALA A 736 2.44 -14.74 5.45
C ALA A 736 3.57 -13.80 5.88
N GLY A 737 3.69 -13.50 7.16
CA GLY A 737 4.71 -12.60 7.67
C GLY A 737 4.70 -12.46 9.19
N ASP A 738 5.82 -11.97 9.70
CA ASP A 738 6.01 -11.53 11.08
C ASP A 738 6.32 -10.02 11.04
N THR A 739 5.42 -9.22 11.57
CA THR A 739 5.64 -7.77 11.68
C THR A 739 6.28 -7.46 13.04
N THR A 740 7.47 -6.87 13.02
CA THR A 740 8.26 -6.57 14.20
C THR A 740 8.49 -5.06 14.39
N PRO A 741 8.88 -4.61 15.61
CA PRO A 741 9.28 -3.22 15.84
C PRO A 741 10.46 -2.76 14.97
N ASP A 742 11.35 -3.68 14.58
CA ASP A 742 12.48 -3.34 13.69
C ASP A 742 12.00 -3.07 12.26
N ASP A 743 11.01 -3.80 11.77
CA ASP A 743 10.36 -3.53 10.49
C ASP A 743 9.69 -2.16 10.50
N MET A 744 8.93 -1.86 11.55
CA MET A 744 8.27 -0.56 11.72
C MET A 744 9.26 0.60 11.84
N ARG A 745 10.44 0.38 12.45
CA ARG A 745 11.53 1.36 12.51
C ARG A 745 12.14 1.58 11.14
N ALA A 746 12.41 0.51 10.37
CA ALA A 746 12.94 0.60 9.02
C ALA A 746 12.00 1.40 8.09
N VAL A 747 10.70 1.16 8.20
CA VAL A 747 9.67 1.95 7.51
C VAL A 747 9.70 3.41 7.97
N GLY A 748 9.78 3.69 9.28
CA GLY A 748 9.89 5.04 9.81
C GLY A 748 11.11 5.81 9.28
N ASP A 749 12.26 5.17 9.22
CA ASP A 749 13.49 5.73 8.68
C ASP A 749 13.36 6.04 7.17
N GLN A 750 12.64 5.21 6.42
CA GLN A 750 12.35 5.45 5.01
C GLN A 750 11.49 6.70 4.79
N PHE A 751 10.53 7.01 5.66
CA PHE A 751 9.72 8.23 5.58
C PHE A 751 10.52 9.52 5.83
N ILE A 752 11.65 9.43 6.53
CA ILE A 752 12.47 10.58 6.90
C ILE A 752 13.62 10.80 5.89
N GLY A 753 14.15 9.76 5.27
CA GLY A 753 15.28 9.78 4.32
C GLY A 753 14.90 10.21 2.94
#